data_6102f767c210a31ad86c02ff1e014930
#
_entry.id   6102f767c210a31ad86c02ff1e014930
#
_cell.length_a   1.000
_cell.length_b   1.000
_cell.length_c   1.000
_cell.angle_alpha   90.00
_cell.angle_beta   90.00
_cell.angle_gamma   90.00
#
_symmetry.space_group_name_H-M   'P 1'
#
loop_
_entity.id
_entity.type
_entity.pdbx_description
1 polymer ?
#
loop_
_entity_poly.entity_id
_entity_poly.type
_entity_poly.pdbx_seq_one_letter_code
_entity_poly.pdbx_strand_id
1 'polypeptide(L)'
;MIYSNLLKKHYSDWPSLEKAIEALPTAKARGNVFEEFTFAYFTIKKQMYQIAEIYPSADVPDKYRKAFKLGNKQHQDSGVDGLIITNEGKSIAYQCKFRSGRVKPTYEELTKFWSDGRYCDYCCTVANSFAVSNLSDKHEENLQILAKDFDSLDQEFFDQLYDLVNNENAGKNKVFYEPYDYQKRIIKEVLVGFSVENRGKVIAACGTGKTLTSLWIVEAMKAETVLFLAPSISLVKQTLEAWADQAKIPFTYLCVCSDNTVSSNIDDDEADISVSQLGVPVTTNINEIAKFLDHTKGKVRYIFSTYQSADKISEAQKTAKDTFDLIICDEAHRTAGMRSNFSLALEDQFICSKKRLFMTATERMVRPLLKRHLEENGKVIFSMDDENVYGPLFSQYNFGAAIKDKTISDYKIVVAGVKESEVYNYIAENKHISVGDLDNNEKTTTAEILYSKILLAKAMGEFPIKKTISFHSSIRKAKDFVAENGNDISLSDVIREFNEHITEDNLFIDNINCQLDSGSRAQILNKFKNTEYSVISNAKCLTEGVDVPIIDSVYFIDRKKSLVDIVQACGRALRTQNGVDKTAYFIIPILIPESSVAEEILNSEEFEIVYNIIQALRSQDNRLEDWINRLNNEYVRTGRIGSDCTDDDVPIIIQIEGIDIKQFSDELYVQIATVNANPDNIRRPTTFGAGERKTGHARIFKTIGDYAAERFFSSLVDPTIKIYKDKNSKCLSIADIKTDNNNISHTYRLGLIEKSGKNYSLTPWANIILVVVSNPKICLGSRC
;
A
#
# COMPACT_ATOMS: atom_id res chain seq x y z
N MET A 1 10.70 -15.43 38.81
CA MET A 1 9.34 -15.96 38.45
C MET A 1 9.43 -17.46 38.27
N ILE A 2 8.45 -18.24 38.76
CA ILE A 2 8.37 -19.71 38.51
C ILE A 2 7.39 -19.92 37.39
N TYR A 3 7.88 -20.45 36.28
CA TYR A 3 7.04 -20.68 35.09
C TYR A 3 6.23 -21.97 35.21
N SER A 4 5.01 -21.95 34.73
CA SER A 4 4.10 -23.08 34.68
C SER A 4 4.63 -24.22 33.77
N ASN A 5 4.21 -25.45 34.06
CA ASN A 5 4.58 -26.62 33.23
C ASN A 5 4.05 -26.49 31.81
N LEU A 6 3.07 -25.63 31.55
CA LEU A 6 2.53 -25.39 30.23
C LEU A 6 3.57 -24.64 29.37
N LEU A 7 4.15 -23.55 29.89
CA LEU A 7 5.18 -22.78 29.18
C LEU A 7 6.50 -23.53 29.03
N LYS A 8 6.76 -24.58 29.82
CA LYS A 8 7.96 -25.44 29.68
C LYS A 8 7.92 -26.39 28.51
N LYS A 9 6.80 -26.45 27.76
CA LYS A 9 6.69 -27.21 26.52
C LYS A 9 7.24 -26.38 25.36
N HIS A 10 7.69 -27.10 24.32
CA HIS A 10 8.12 -26.45 23.09
C HIS A 10 6.93 -26.13 22.19
N TYR A 11 6.82 -24.89 21.74
CA TYR A 11 5.82 -24.40 20.80
C TYR A 11 6.51 -23.87 19.54
N SER A 12 5.82 -23.86 18.41
CA SER A 12 6.31 -23.32 17.14
C SER A 12 5.78 -21.94 16.83
N ASP A 13 4.64 -21.60 17.44
CA ASP A 13 3.90 -20.37 17.12
C ASP A 13 2.94 -19.98 18.24
N TRP A 14 2.45 -18.76 18.20
CA TRP A 14 1.47 -18.25 19.16
C TRP A 14 0.15 -18.99 19.14
N PRO A 15 -0.50 -19.29 17.97
CA PRO A 15 -1.76 -20.04 17.95
C PRO A 15 -1.70 -21.36 18.70
N SER A 16 -0.59 -22.09 18.61
CA SER A 16 -0.39 -23.35 19.35
C SER A 16 -0.33 -23.14 20.85
N LEU A 17 0.40 -22.14 21.32
CA LEU A 17 0.46 -21.76 22.73
C LEU A 17 -0.89 -21.24 23.23
N GLU A 18 -1.52 -20.33 22.49
CA GLU A 18 -2.84 -19.76 22.82
C GLU A 18 -3.89 -20.84 23.01
N LYS A 19 -3.96 -21.83 22.10
CA LYS A 19 -4.84 -22.99 22.20
C LYS A 19 -4.57 -23.81 23.48
N ALA A 20 -3.31 -23.98 23.83
CA ALA A 20 -2.93 -24.67 25.05
C ALA A 20 -3.35 -23.89 26.33
N ILE A 21 -3.25 -22.56 26.31
CA ILE A 21 -3.75 -21.70 27.39
C ILE A 21 -5.29 -21.75 27.47
N GLU A 22 -5.98 -21.70 26.34
CA GLU A 22 -7.46 -21.79 26.29
C GLU A 22 -8.00 -23.09 26.86
N ALA A 23 -7.28 -24.18 26.71
CA ALA A 23 -7.64 -25.48 27.28
C ALA A 23 -7.58 -25.54 28.83
N LEU A 24 -7.03 -24.53 29.49
CA LEU A 24 -6.98 -24.48 30.95
C LEU A 24 -8.40 -24.27 31.56
N PRO A 25 -8.71 -24.92 32.70
CA PRO A 25 -10.08 -25.03 33.16
C PRO A 25 -10.70 -23.71 33.66
N THR A 26 -9.88 -22.76 34.13
CA THR A 26 -10.39 -21.52 34.73
C THR A 26 -9.80 -20.26 34.08
N ALA A 27 -10.58 -19.19 34.06
CA ALA A 27 -10.10 -17.88 33.58
C ALA A 27 -8.87 -17.39 34.37
N LYS A 28 -8.81 -17.65 35.66
CA LYS A 28 -7.65 -17.32 36.50
C LYS A 28 -6.40 -18.10 36.10
N ALA A 29 -6.51 -19.40 35.81
CA ALA A 29 -5.37 -20.20 35.36
C ALA A 29 -4.85 -19.69 33.97
N ARG A 30 -5.77 -19.36 33.07
CA ARG A 30 -5.43 -18.77 31.76
C ARG A 30 -4.72 -17.42 31.92
N GLY A 31 -5.25 -16.54 32.78
CA GLY A 31 -4.65 -15.24 33.09
C GLY A 31 -3.23 -15.38 33.65
N ASN A 32 -3.04 -16.24 34.66
CA ASN A 32 -1.72 -16.44 35.28
C ASN A 32 -0.66 -16.90 34.24
N VAL A 33 -1.00 -17.86 33.39
CA VAL A 33 -0.06 -18.32 32.35
C VAL A 33 0.24 -17.23 31.32
N PHE A 34 -0.75 -16.41 31.01
CA PHE A 34 -0.54 -15.29 30.08
C PHE A 34 0.32 -14.17 30.71
N GLU A 35 0.20 -13.92 32.02
CA GLU A 35 1.10 -13.02 32.75
C GLU A 35 2.55 -13.55 32.74
N GLU A 36 2.74 -14.86 32.96
CA GLU A 36 4.06 -15.50 32.88
C GLU A 36 4.66 -15.39 31.46
N PHE A 37 3.84 -15.65 30.43
CA PHE A 37 4.23 -15.48 29.04
C PHE A 37 4.60 -14.01 28.73
N THR A 38 3.80 -13.05 29.18
CA THR A 38 4.05 -11.62 28.98
C THR A 38 5.37 -11.18 29.61
N PHE A 39 5.68 -11.68 30.81
CA PHE A 39 6.96 -11.40 31.44
C PHE A 39 8.14 -11.97 30.63
N ALA A 40 8.00 -13.20 30.13
CA ALA A 40 9.00 -13.83 29.25
C ALA A 40 9.14 -13.06 27.93
N TYR A 41 8.02 -12.65 27.32
CA TYR A 41 7.98 -11.85 26.10
C TYR A 41 8.78 -10.55 26.26
N PHE A 42 8.53 -9.77 27.29
CA PHE A 42 9.30 -8.55 27.56
C PHE A 42 10.78 -8.84 27.85
N THR A 43 11.08 -9.95 28.48
CA THR A 43 12.46 -10.35 28.77
C THR A 43 13.23 -10.67 27.49
N ILE A 44 12.60 -11.38 26.55
CA ILE A 44 13.19 -11.70 25.22
C ILE A 44 13.29 -10.45 24.37
N LYS A 45 12.24 -9.64 24.32
CA LYS A 45 12.17 -8.40 23.52
C LYS A 45 12.78 -7.18 24.23
N LYS A 46 13.70 -7.41 25.16
CA LYS A 46 14.31 -6.38 26.03
C LYS A 46 14.86 -5.19 25.26
N GLN A 47 15.50 -5.43 24.11
CA GLN A 47 16.08 -4.37 23.27
C GLN A 47 14.99 -3.48 22.65
N MET A 48 13.91 -4.08 22.16
CA MET A 48 12.79 -3.35 21.56
C MET A 48 12.13 -2.41 22.58
N TYR A 49 11.92 -2.86 23.80
CA TYR A 49 11.27 -2.04 24.85
C TYR A 49 12.28 -1.23 25.68
N GLN A 50 13.57 -1.24 25.33
CA GLN A 50 14.66 -0.56 26.03
C GLN A 50 14.64 -0.84 27.56
N ILE A 51 14.41 -2.10 27.96
CA ILE A 51 14.19 -2.49 29.35
C ILE A 51 15.52 -2.53 30.12
N ALA A 52 15.61 -1.71 31.17
CA ALA A 52 16.67 -1.82 32.17
C ALA A 52 16.30 -2.86 33.23
N GLU A 53 15.08 -2.75 33.80
CA GLU A 53 14.58 -3.61 34.86
C GLU A 53 13.12 -3.98 34.56
N ILE A 54 12.74 -5.22 34.83
CA ILE A 54 11.33 -5.69 34.74
C ILE A 54 10.96 -6.48 35.97
N TYR A 55 9.75 -6.26 36.48
CA TYR A 55 9.24 -6.89 37.69
C TYR A 55 7.81 -7.35 37.49
N PRO A 56 7.47 -8.61 37.78
CA PRO A 56 6.11 -9.00 38.06
C PRO A 56 5.56 -8.24 39.29
N SER A 57 4.26 -8.05 39.39
CA SER A 57 3.65 -7.27 40.46
C SER A 57 4.10 -7.70 41.88
N ALA A 58 4.25 -9.01 42.13
CA ALA A 58 4.69 -9.54 43.43
C ALA A 58 6.13 -9.13 43.78
N ASP A 59 7.00 -8.96 42.79
CA ASP A 59 8.45 -8.77 42.94
C ASP A 59 8.88 -7.30 42.80
N VAL A 60 7.95 -6.37 42.57
CA VAL A 60 8.27 -4.93 42.45
C VAL A 60 8.93 -4.43 43.74
N PRO A 61 10.13 -3.84 43.67
CA PRO A 61 10.84 -3.30 44.85
C PRO A 61 10.06 -2.19 45.56
N ASP A 62 10.21 -2.11 46.89
CA ASP A 62 9.50 -1.12 47.70
C ASP A 62 9.82 0.34 47.31
N LYS A 63 11.03 0.60 46.78
CA LYS A 63 11.42 1.91 46.24
C LYS A 63 10.46 2.37 45.13
N TYR A 64 10.14 1.46 44.20
CA TYR A 64 9.25 1.75 43.09
C TYR A 64 7.78 1.74 43.49
N ARG A 65 7.38 0.81 44.42
CA ARG A 65 6.01 0.83 44.97
C ARG A 65 5.66 2.17 45.60
N LYS A 66 6.60 2.73 46.40
CA LYS A 66 6.43 4.04 47.03
C LYS A 66 6.43 5.16 46.00
N ALA A 67 7.38 5.16 45.05
CA ALA A 67 7.51 6.21 44.03
C ALA A 67 6.26 6.31 43.14
N PHE A 68 5.76 5.17 42.69
CA PHE A 68 4.63 5.10 41.75
C PHE A 68 3.29 4.81 42.43
N LYS A 69 3.24 4.80 43.81
CA LYS A 69 2.05 4.55 44.63
C LYS A 69 1.31 3.25 44.24
N LEU A 70 2.05 2.25 43.75
CA LEU A 70 1.52 0.94 43.47
C LEU A 70 1.15 0.25 44.79
N GLY A 71 -0.06 -0.32 44.90
CA GLY A 71 -0.61 -0.85 46.17
C GLY A 71 0.31 -1.79 46.97
N ASN A 72 0.02 -1.97 48.25
CA ASN A 72 0.82 -2.81 49.15
C ASN A 72 0.80 -4.29 48.73
N LYS A 73 1.91 -5.02 48.98
CA LYS A 73 2.05 -6.47 48.70
C LYS A 73 0.90 -7.35 49.26
N GLN A 74 0.20 -6.88 50.27
CA GLN A 74 -0.88 -7.62 50.95
C GLN A 74 -2.26 -7.44 50.30
N HIS A 75 -2.46 -6.44 49.43
CA HIS A 75 -3.71 -6.24 48.69
C HIS A 75 -3.56 -6.74 47.27
N GLN A 76 -4.00 -7.97 47.05
CA GLN A 76 -3.85 -8.77 45.82
C GLN A 76 -4.59 -8.25 44.56
N ASP A 77 -5.07 -7.01 44.57
CA ASP A 77 -5.96 -6.57 43.51
C ASP A 77 -5.63 -5.16 43.03
N SER A 78 -4.37 -4.92 42.65
CA SER A 78 -3.91 -3.57 42.23
C SER A 78 -4.19 -3.22 40.75
N GLY A 79 -4.79 -4.10 39.96
CA GLY A 79 -4.97 -3.85 38.51
C GLY A 79 -3.68 -3.77 37.69
N VAL A 80 -2.49 -3.78 38.35
CA VAL A 80 -1.17 -3.74 37.72
C VAL A 80 -0.49 -5.09 37.88
N ASP A 81 -0.18 -5.77 36.75
CA ASP A 81 0.40 -7.12 36.77
C ASP A 81 1.94 -7.05 36.72
N GLY A 82 2.52 -5.93 36.42
CA GLY A 82 3.96 -5.70 36.54
C GLY A 82 4.43 -4.28 36.18
N LEU A 83 5.73 -4.09 36.36
CA LEU A 83 6.40 -2.81 36.16
C LEU A 83 7.67 -2.99 35.33
N ILE A 84 7.86 -2.13 34.35
CA ILE A 84 9.09 -2.00 33.55
C ILE A 84 9.74 -0.65 33.87
N ILE A 85 11.06 -0.65 34.04
CA ILE A 85 11.88 0.56 34.05
C ILE A 85 12.75 0.54 32.79
N THR A 86 12.67 1.58 32.00
CA THR A 86 13.45 1.68 30.77
C THR A 86 14.88 2.15 31.02
N ASN A 87 15.76 2.01 30.03
CA ASN A 87 17.15 2.49 30.08
C ASN A 87 17.27 4.01 30.31
N GLU A 88 16.21 4.76 29.98
CA GLU A 88 16.08 6.20 30.23
C GLU A 88 15.45 6.52 31.59
N GLY A 89 15.12 5.51 32.39
CA GLY A 89 14.48 5.66 33.69
C GLY A 89 12.97 5.92 33.66
N LYS A 90 12.32 5.81 32.49
CA LYS A 90 10.86 5.89 32.39
C LYS A 90 10.23 4.63 32.99
N SER A 91 9.07 4.80 33.58
CA SER A 91 8.28 3.74 34.20
C SER A 91 7.08 3.36 33.37
N ILE A 92 6.88 2.06 33.13
CA ILE A 92 5.73 1.51 32.39
C ILE A 92 5.03 0.48 33.29
N ALA A 93 3.82 0.78 33.76
CA ALA A 93 2.95 -0.22 34.40
C ALA A 93 2.29 -1.05 33.30
N TYR A 94 2.21 -2.38 33.46
CA TYR A 94 1.48 -3.21 32.48
C TYR A 94 0.40 -4.07 33.11
N GLN A 95 -0.66 -4.32 32.31
CA GLN A 95 -1.75 -5.23 32.67
C GLN A 95 -1.98 -6.24 31.57
N CYS A 96 -2.15 -7.52 31.94
CA CYS A 96 -2.39 -8.65 31.04
C CYS A 96 -3.87 -9.01 31.01
N LYS A 97 -4.43 -9.21 29.82
CA LYS A 97 -5.82 -9.64 29.61
C LYS A 97 -5.89 -10.78 28.62
N PHE A 98 -6.04 -12.02 29.13
CA PHE A 98 -6.33 -13.16 28.26
C PHE A 98 -7.85 -13.33 28.12
N ARG A 99 -8.33 -13.45 26.88
CA ARG A 99 -9.74 -13.64 26.56
C ARG A 99 -9.91 -14.81 25.60
N SER A 100 -10.68 -15.83 26.00
CA SER A 100 -11.04 -16.92 25.10
C SER A 100 -11.77 -16.38 23.89
N GLY A 101 -11.43 -16.88 22.68
CA GLY A 101 -11.96 -16.38 21.44
C GLY A 101 -11.53 -14.95 21.10
N ARG A 102 -10.47 -14.43 21.73
CA ARG A 102 -9.90 -13.10 21.47
C ARG A 102 -10.90 -11.94 21.62
N VAL A 103 -11.84 -12.08 22.56
CA VAL A 103 -12.85 -11.05 22.81
C VAL A 103 -12.21 -9.77 23.35
N LYS A 104 -12.61 -8.63 22.78
CA LYS A 104 -12.09 -7.31 23.11
C LYS A 104 -12.34 -6.95 24.59
N PRO A 105 -11.31 -6.57 25.38
CA PRO A 105 -11.50 -6.02 26.72
C PRO A 105 -12.30 -4.73 26.72
N THR A 106 -13.21 -4.58 27.67
CA THR A 106 -14.04 -3.39 27.81
C THR A 106 -13.28 -2.25 28.48
N TYR A 107 -13.79 -1.02 28.33
CA TYR A 107 -13.23 0.15 29.02
C TYR A 107 -13.27 -0.01 30.55
N GLU A 108 -14.38 -0.51 31.09
CA GLU A 108 -14.57 -0.70 32.53
C GLU A 108 -13.53 -1.66 33.13
N GLU A 109 -13.18 -2.72 32.40
CA GLU A 109 -12.16 -3.70 32.84
C GLU A 109 -10.75 -3.10 32.92
N LEU A 110 -10.48 -2.02 32.21
CA LEU A 110 -9.18 -1.34 32.18
C LEU A 110 -9.14 -0.09 33.08
N THR A 111 -10.29 0.44 33.52
CA THR A 111 -10.37 1.67 34.33
C THR A 111 -9.55 1.60 35.60
N LYS A 112 -9.62 0.44 36.31
CA LYS A 112 -8.85 0.23 37.53
C LYS A 112 -7.34 0.27 37.25
N PHE A 113 -6.91 -0.37 36.18
CA PHE A 113 -5.50 -0.39 35.81
C PHE A 113 -4.98 1.02 35.53
N TRP A 114 -5.69 1.82 34.73
CA TRP A 114 -5.27 3.21 34.47
C TRP A 114 -5.29 4.09 35.72
N SER A 115 -6.23 3.85 36.63
CA SER A 115 -6.27 4.54 37.92
C SER A 115 -5.06 4.21 38.77
N ASP A 116 -4.68 2.95 38.87
CA ASP A 116 -3.57 2.47 39.69
C ASP A 116 -2.20 2.76 39.05
N GLY A 117 -2.11 2.71 37.70
CA GLY A 117 -0.91 2.99 36.94
C GLY A 117 -0.62 4.48 36.69
N ARG A 118 -1.52 5.38 37.05
CA ARG A 118 -1.45 6.84 36.72
C ARG A 118 -0.21 7.60 37.20
N TYR A 119 0.54 7.01 38.11
CA TYR A 119 1.78 7.60 38.62
C TYR A 119 3.03 7.07 37.90
N CYS A 120 2.87 6.11 37.00
CA CYS A 120 3.91 5.74 36.05
C CYS A 120 3.88 6.67 34.83
N ASP A 121 4.98 6.74 34.10
CA ASP A 121 5.07 7.55 32.88
C ASP A 121 4.14 6.99 31.79
N TYR A 122 3.96 5.67 31.73
CA TYR A 122 3.09 4.99 30.76
C TYR A 122 2.32 3.83 31.39
N CYS A 123 1.16 3.52 30.78
CA CYS A 123 0.37 2.34 31.05
C CYS A 123 0.32 1.45 29.81
N CYS A 124 0.71 0.18 29.91
CA CYS A 124 0.72 -0.77 28.80
C CYS A 124 -0.34 -1.85 28.98
N THR A 125 -1.32 -1.90 28.09
CA THR A 125 -2.32 -2.97 28.03
C THR A 125 -1.81 -4.08 27.13
N VAL A 126 -1.68 -5.30 27.66
CA VAL A 126 -1.24 -6.50 26.94
C VAL A 126 -2.43 -7.45 26.82
N ALA A 127 -2.90 -7.73 25.60
CA ALA A 127 -4.09 -8.56 25.40
C ALA A 127 -3.96 -9.49 24.20
N ASN A 128 -4.50 -10.71 24.31
CA ASN A 128 -4.58 -11.63 23.16
C ASN A 128 -5.74 -11.30 22.20
N SER A 129 -6.38 -10.15 22.36
CA SER A 129 -7.42 -9.64 21.45
C SER A 129 -6.83 -8.74 20.36
N PHE A 130 -7.54 -8.58 19.24
CA PHE A 130 -7.09 -7.71 18.13
C PHE A 130 -7.26 -6.22 18.44
N ALA A 131 -8.04 -5.87 19.42
CA ALA A 131 -8.27 -4.50 19.86
C ALA A 131 -8.58 -4.46 21.36
N VAL A 132 -8.47 -3.27 21.93
CA VAL A 132 -9.04 -2.90 23.23
C VAL A 132 -10.16 -1.88 23.01
N SER A 133 -10.82 -1.41 24.08
CA SER A 133 -11.87 -0.40 23.94
C SER A 133 -11.38 0.86 23.23
N ASN A 134 -12.14 1.41 22.28
CA ASN A 134 -11.79 2.63 21.54
C ASN A 134 -11.64 3.86 22.46
N LEU A 135 -12.18 3.81 23.67
CA LEU A 135 -12.00 4.85 24.67
C LEU A 135 -10.62 4.83 25.32
N SER A 136 -9.86 3.73 25.17
CA SER A 136 -8.48 3.64 25.68
C SER A 136 -7.52 4.56 24.96
N ASP A 137 -7.79 4.91 23.68
CA ASP A 137 -6.99 5.84 22.91
C ASP A 137 -7.09 7.30 23.40
N LYS A 138 -8.03 7.59 24.31
CA LYS A 138 -8.14 8.90 24.97
C LYS A 138 -7.10 9.13 26.08
N HIS A 139 -6.37 8.07 26.47
CA HIS A 139 -5.26 8.15 27.40
C HIS A 139 -3.96 8.29 26.59
N GLU A 140 -3.41 9.50 26.51
CA GLU A 140 -2.20 9.82 25.72
C GLU A 140 -0.97 8.97 26.08
N GLU A 141 -0.94 8.44 27.31
CA GLU A 141 0.17 7.64 27.85
C GLU A 141 -0.12 6.13 27.78
N ASN A 142 -1.11 5.71 27.00
CA ASN A 142 -1.48 4.30 26.87
C ASN A 142 -0.72 3.62 25.75
N LEU A 143 -0.10 2.49 26.07
CA LEU A 143 0.58 1.60 25.13
C LEU A 143 -0.25 0.32 24.98
N GLN A 144 -0.20 -0.31 23.81
CA GLN A 144 -0.96 -1.52 23.53
C GLN A 144 -0.09 -2.56 22.84
N ILE A 145 -0.13 -3.80 23.37
CA ILE A 145 0.44 -5.00 22.76
C ILE A 145 -0.71 -5.97 22.58
N LEU A 146 -1.03 -6.30 21.34
CA LEU A 146 -2.26 -7.00 20.97
C LEU A 146 -1.99 -8.31 20.24
N ALA A 147 -3.04 -9.06 19.89
CA ALA A 147 -2.94 -10.36 19.21
C ALA A 147 -2.02 -10.34 17.99
N LYS A 148 -2.03 -9.26 17.20
CA LYS A 148 -1.18 -9.14 16.01
C LYS A 148 0.33 -9.22 16.34
N ASP A 149 0.71 -8.68 17.50
CA ASP A 149 2.12 -8.69 17.94
C ASP A 149 2.56 -10.12 18.31
N PHE A 150 1.65 -10.92 18.86
CA PHE A 150 1.91 -12.32 19.18
C PHE A 150 1.81 -13.23 17.95
N ASP A 151 0.84 -12.98 17.06
CA ASP A 151 0.67 -13.74 15.81
C ASP A 151 1.86 -13.58 14.84
N SER A 152 2.67 -12.52 15.00
CA SER A 152 3.87 -12.25 14.23
C SER A 152 5.14 -12.92 14.79
N LEU A 153 5.07 -13.53 15.97
CA LEU A 153 6.22 -14.21 16.60
C LEU A 153 6.59 -15.47 15.82
N ASP A 154 7.85 -15.59 15.50
CA ASP A 154 8.42 -16.68 14.73
C ASP A 154 8.95 -17.83 15.60
N GLN A 155 9.38 -18.91 14.97
CA GLN A 155 9.96 -20.06 15.64
C GLN A 155 11.14 -19.68 16.55
N GLU A 156 11.98 -18.72 16.12
CA GLU A 156 13.15 -18.28 16.88
C GLU A 156 12.74 -17.69 18.24
N PHE A 157 11.66 -16.90 18.28
CA PHE A 157 11.11 -16.40 19.54
C PHE A 157 10.68 -17.54 20.46
N PHE A 158 10.00 -18.57 19.95
CA PHE A 158 9.53 -19.71 20.74
C PHE A 158 10.69 -20.62 21.22
N ASP A 159 11.77 -20.72 20.46
CA ASP A 159 12.98 -21.40 20.89
C ASP A 159 13.65 -20.62 22.04
N GLN A 160 13.75 -19.30 21.94
CA GLN A 160 14.25 -18.45 23.02
C GLN A 160 13.32 -18.50 24.27
N LEU A 161 12.00 -18.58 24.08
CA LEU A 161 11.03 -18.77 25.16
C LEU A 161 11.28 -20.09 25.89
N TYR A 162 11.45 -21.18 25.15
CA TYR A 162 11.74 -22.50 25.70
C TYR A 162 13.02 -22.51 26.52
N ASP A 163 14.10 -21.95 25.99
CA ASP A 163 15.38 -21.82 26.67
C ASP A 163 15.28 -20.97 27.94
N LEU A 164 14.62 -19.84 27.90
CA LEU A 164 14.40 -18.94 29.02
C LEU A 164 13.65 -19.63 30.16
N VAL A 165 12.55 -20.32 29.83
CA VAL A 165 11.63 -20.93 30.82
C VAL A 165 12.22 -22.19 31.47
N ASN A 166 13.06 -22.92 30.73
CA ASN A 166 13.72 -24.13 31.26
C ASN A 166 15.11 -23.84 31.87
N ASN A 167 15.51 -22.58 31.99
CA ASN A 167 16.84 -22.15 32.47
C ASN A 167 18.01 -22.73 31.65
N GLU A 168 17.78 -23.09 30.37
CA GLU A 168 18.77 -23.57 29.46
C GLU A 168 19.42 -22.38 28.74
N ASN A 169 20.51 -21.85 29.30
CA ASN A 169 21.39 -20.84 28.64
C ASN A 169 20.63 -19.67 27.96
N ALA A 170 19.65 -19.11 28.64
CA ALA A 170 18.86 -17.98 28.12
C ALA A 170 19.74 -16.87 27.51
N GLY A 171 19.54 -16.57 26.24
CA GLY A 171 20.26 -15.53 25.49
C GLY A 171 21.54 -15.95 24.77
N LYS A 172 21.95 -17.24 24.83
CA LYS A 172 23.12 -17.70 24.06
C LYS A 172 22.81 -18.13 22.63
N ASN A 173 21.56 -18.40 22.31
CA ASN A 173 21.14 -18.96 21.03
C ASN A 173 20.43 -17.95 20.09
N LYS A 174 20.61 -16.63 20.30
CA LYS A 174 20.05 -15.65 19.38
C LYS A 174 20.70 -15.79 18.01
N VAL A 175 19.90 -16.15 17.01
CA VAL A 175 20.36 -16.28 15.62
C VAL A 175 20.28 -14.92 14.96
N PHE A 176 21.42 -14.43 14.48
CA PHE A 176 21.43 -13.23 13.65
C PHE A 176 21.37 -13.63 12.18
N TYR A 177 20.44 -13.03 11.46
CA TYR A 177 20.37 -13.27 10.02
C TYR A 177 21.60 -12.70 9.31
N GLU A 178 22.09 -13.44 8.34
CA GLU A 178 23.15 -12.99 7.47
C GLU A 178 22.56 -12.50 6.14
N PRO A 179 23.09 -11.39 5.59
CA PRO A 179 22.58 -10.88 4.32
C PRO A 179 22.80 -11.88 3.19
N TYR A 180 21.79 -12.07 2.35
CA TYR A 180 21.90 -12.81 1.11
C TYR A 180 22.90 -12.16 0.14
N ASP A 181 23.36 -12.87 -0.86
CA ASP A 181 24.41 -12.38 -1.75
C ASP A 181 24.01 -11.10 -2.51
N TYR A 182 22.75 -10.98 -2.93
CA TYR A 182 22.26 -9.73 -3.52
C TYR A 182 22.23 -8.56 -2.50
N GLN A 183 21.93 -8.83 -1.23
CA GLN A 183 21.97 -7.81 -0.17
C GLN A 183 23.40 -7.38 0.16
N LYS A 184 24.35 -8.34 0.21
CA LYS A 184 25.78 -8.01 0.34
C LYS A 184 26.25 -7.12 -0.80
N ARG A 185 25.78 -7.40 -2.05
CA ARG A 185 26.06 -6.55 -3.20
C ARG A 185 25.50 -5.16 -3.01
N ILE A 186 24.22 -5.01 -2.65
CA ILE A 186 23.56 -3.71 -2.39
C ILE A 186 24.36 -2.93 -1.33
N ILE A 187 24.68 -3.56 -0.19
CA ILE A 187 25.44 -2.94 0.88
C ILE A 187 26.80 -2.40 0.35
N LYS A 188 27.53 -3.24 -0.39
CA LYS A 188 28.81 -2.85 -0.98
C LYS A 188 28.67 -1.67 -1.96
N GLU A 189 27.69 -1.69 -2.84
CA GLU A 189 27.42 -0.64 -3.83
C GLU A 189 27.06 0.68 -3.15
N VAL A 190 26.25 0.63 -2.07
CA VAL A 190 25.92 1.83 -1.25
C VAL A 190 27.16 2.40 -0.56
N LEU A 191 28.02 1.57 0.01
CA LEU A 191 29.25 2.03 0.64
C LEU A 191 30.20 2.69 -0.38
N VAL A 192 30.34 2.11 -1.56
CA VAL A 192 31.09 2.68 -2.68
C VAL A 192 30.47 4.01 -3.13
N GLY A 193 29.16 4.06 -3.32
CA GLY A 193 28.44 5.28 -3.65
C GLY A 193 28.66 6.40 -2.63
N PHE A 194 28.57 6.08 -1.37
CA PHE A 194 28.81 7.03 -0.27
C PHE A 194 30.28 7.46 -0.12
N SER A 195 31.23 6.76 -0.71
CA SER A 195 32.62 7.22 -0.74
C SER A 195 32.84 8.42 -1.67
N VAL A 196 31.93 8.60 -2.65
CA VAL A 196 31.98 9.67 -3.65
C VAL A 196 30.91 10.72 -3.40
N GLU A 197 29.68 10.28 -3.12
CA GLU A 197 28.50 11.13 -3.00
C GLU A 197 27.96 11.18 -1.55
N ASN A 198 27.21 12.23 -1.24
CA ASN A 198 26.58 12.37 0.08
C ASN A 198 25.12 11.89 0.09
N ARG A 199 24.55 11.60 -1.05
CA ARG A 199 23.18 11.12 -1.21
C ARG A 199 23.08 10.15 -2.38
N GLY A 200 22.16 9.21 -2.30
CA GLY A 200 21.93 8.25 -3.39
C GLY A 200 20.72 7.37 -3.17
N LYS A 201 20.35 6.66 -4.24
CA LYS A 201 19.13 5.85 -4.32
C LYS A 201 19.46 4.37 -4.32
N VAL A 202 18.63 3.59 -3.64
CA VAL A 202 18.53 2.13 -3.79
C VAL A 202 17.13 1.78 -4.26
N ILE A 203 17.04 1.19 -5.43
CA ILE A 203 15.78 0.71 -6.00
C ILE A 203 15.75 -0.79 -5.83
N ALA A 204 14.91 -1.29 -4.91
CA ALA A 204 14.82 -2.71 -4.63
C ALA A 204 13.36 -3.16 -4.56
N ALA A 205 13.05 -4.28 -5.23
CA ALA A 205 11.72 -4.83 -5.33
C ALA A 205 11.03 -5.02 -3.96
N CYS A 206 9.70 -5.00 -3.94
CA CYS A 206 8.95 -5.33 -2.73
C CYS A 206 9.24 -6.77 -2.29
N GLY A 207 9.34 -7.01 -0.97
CA GLY A 207 9.61 -8.36 -0.44
C GLY A 207 11.08 -8.79 -0.43
N THR A 208 12.01 -7.97 -0.89
CA THR A 208 13.45 -8.29 -0.94
C THR A 208 14.23 -7.93 0.34
N GLY A 209 13.54 -7.69 1.46
CA GLY A 209 14.19 -7.45 2.76
C GLY A 209 14.91 -6.10 2.88
N LYS A 210 14.36 -5.03 2.28
CA LYS A 210 14.88 -3.65 2.40
C LYS A 210 15.14 -3.23 3.84
N THR A 211 14.26 -3.62 4.75
CA THR A 211 14.32 -3.29 6.19
C THR A 211 15.61 -3.78 6.86
N LEU A 212 15.98 -5.05 6.65
CA LEU A 212 17.25 -5.58 7.20
C LEU A 212 18.46 -5.10 6.40
N THR A 213 18.32 -4.93 5.09
CA THR A 213 19.38 -4.35 4.26
C THR A 213 19.76 -2.95 4.76
N SER A 214 18.78 -2.14 5.16
CA SER A 214 19.02 -0.80 5.71
C SER A 214 19.75 -0.85 7.05
N LEU A 215 19.42 -1.81 7.94
CA LEU A 215 20.17 -2.04 9.19
C LEU A 215 21.64 -2.39 8.92
N TRP A 216 21.86 -3.35 8.02
CA TRP A 216 23.25 -3.77 7.70
C TRP A 216 24.08 -2.67 7.02
N ILE A 217 23.44 -1.76 6.27
CA ILE A 217 24.11 -0.55 5.74
C ILE A 217 24.51 0.36 6.90
N VAL A 218 23.61 0.61 7.86
CA VAL A 218 23.91 1.42 9.07
C VAL A 218 25.10 0.84 9.83
N GLU A 219 25.09 -0.47 10.09
CA GLU A 219 26.17 -1.15 10.81
C GLU A 219 27.49 -1.14 10.03
N ALA A 220 27.46 -1.38 8.71
CA ALA A 220 28.63 -1.34 7.85
C ALA A 220 29.26 0.05 7.76
N MET A 221 28.42 1.10 7.77
CA MET A 221 28.86 2.50 7.84
C MET A 221 29.35 2.91 9.22
N LYS A 222 29.07 2.11 10.26
CA LYS A 222 29.30 2.47 11.67
C LYS A 222 28.65 3.82 12.03
N ALA A 223 27.43 4.05 11.50
CA ALA A 223 26.71 5.28 11.77
C ALA A 223 26.20 5.27 13.22
N GLU A 224 26.58 6.29 14.00
CA GLU A 224 26.18 6.40 15.40
C GLU A 224 24.85 7.14 15.57
N THR A 225 24.53 8.05 14.65
CA THR A 225 23.30 8.85 14.70
C THR A 225 22.52 8.68 13.41
N VAL A 226 21.38 8.00 13.50
CA VAL A 226 20.56 7.66 12.32
C VAL A 226 19.13 8.20 12.49
N LEU A 227 18.61 8.79 11.43
CA LEU A 227 17.18 9.09 11.27
C LEU A 227 16.59 8.15 10.22
N PHE A 228 15.62 7.32 10.63
CA PHE A 228 14.84 6.49 9.75
C PHE A 228 13.45 7.11 9.57
N LEU A 229 13.07 7.37 8.33
CA LEU A 229 11.78 7.96 7.96
C LEU A 229 10.96 6.98 7.13
N ALA A 230 9.70 6.77 7.56
CA ALA A 230 8.73 5.94 6.87
C ALA A 230 7.39 6.68 6.67
N PRO A 231 6.55 6.26 5.70
CA PRO A 231 5.26 6.93 5.47
C PRO A 231 4.21 6.65 6.54
N SER A 232 4.30 5.53 7.29
CA SER A 232 3.26 5.07 8.22
C SER A 232 3.83 4.60 9.55
N ILE A 233 3.01 4.64 10.62
CA ILE A 233 3.37 4.15 11.96
C ILE A 233 3.60 2.63 11.92
N SER A 234 2.82 1.91 11.11
CA SER A 234 3.00 0.45 10.96
C SER A 234 4.36 0.08 10.37
N LEU A 235 4.88 0.84 9.40
CA LEU A 235 6.23 0.63 8.84
C LEU A 235 7.33 1.03 9.84
N VAL A 236 7.11 2.09 10.63
CA VAL A 236 8.00 2.44 11.75
C VAL A 236 8.08 1.28 12.74
N LYS A 237 6.94 0.71 13.15
CA LYS A 237 6.88 -0.44 14.06
C LYS A 237 7.64 -1.64 13.50
N GLN A 238 7.31 -2.05 12.28
CA GLN A 238 7.95 -3.18 11.61
C GLN A 238 9.47 -3.02 11.51
N THR A 239 9.94 -1.81 11.21
CA THR A 239 11.37 -1.55 11.10
C THR A 239 12.05 -1.57 12.46
N LEU A 240 11.44 -0.94 13.46
CA LEU A 240 11.96 -0.94 14.83
C LEU A 240 12.07 -2.37 15.39
N GLU A 241 11.04 -3.19 15.21
CA GLU A 241 11.03 -4.60 15.63
C GLU A 241 12.17 -5.37 14.96
N ALA A 242 12.27 -5.29 13.63
CA ALA A 242 13.30 -5.99 12.88
C ALA A 242 14.72 -5.53 13.27
N TRP A 243 14.92 -4.23 13.47
CA TRP A 243 16.22 -3.72 13.88
C TRP A 243 16.56 -4.07 15.33
N ALA A 244 15.61 -3.99 16.25
CA ALA A 244 15.82 -4.38 17.64
C ALA A 244 16.13 -5.88 17.78
N ASP A 245 15.51 -6.70 16.94
CA ASP A 245 15.76 -8.15 16.93
C ASP A 245 17.09 -8.51 16.26
N GLN A 246 17.50 -7.81 15.21
CA GLN A 246 18.61 -8.26 14.37
C GLN A 246 19.87 -7.38 14.43
N ALA A 247 19.84 -6.26 15.18
CA ALA A 247 21.04 -5.43 15.34
C ALA A 247 22.14 -6.16 16.14
N LYS A 248 23.34 -6.21 15.57
CA LYS A 248 24.54 -6.72 16.22
C LYS A 248 25.13 -5.69 17.18
N ILE A 249 24.88 -4.41 16.95
CA ILE A 249 25.33 -3.29 17.77
C ILE A 249 24.13 -2.75 18.57
N PRO A 250 24.15 -2.81 19.91
CA PRO A 250 23.08 -2.24 20.72
C PRO A 250 22.93 -0.74 20.49
N PHE A 251 21.70 -0.26 20.39
CA PHE A 251 21.38 1.16 20.19
C PHE A 251 20.28 1.63 21.14
N THR A 252 20.24 2.91 21.41
CA THR A 252 19.09 3.59 22.02
C THR A 252 18.27 4.23 20.92
N TYR A 253 16.98 4.36 21.12
CA TYR A 253 16.12 4.96 20.09
C TYR A 253 15.02 5.84 20.68
N LEU A 254 14.47 6.70 19.83
CA LEU A 254 13.28 7.50 20.07
C LEU A 254 12.33 7.37 18.88
N CYS A 255 11.03 7.15 19.17
CA CYS A 255 9.99 7.18 18.15
C CYS A 255 9.32 8.56 18.11
N VAL A 256 9.28 9.16 16.92
CA VAL A 256 8.66 10.49 16.69
C VAL A 256 7.52 10.32 15.69
N CYS A 257 6.31 10.14 16.22
CA CYS A 257 5.09 9.88 15.45
C CYS A 257 3.91 10.63 16.06
N SER A 258 2.89 10.91 15.25
CA SER A 258 1.62 11.51 15.69
C SER A 258 0.44 10.77 15.08
N ASP A 259 -0.68 10.69 15.83
CA ASP A 259 -1.93 10.17 15.30
C ASP A 259 -2.52 11.14 14.27
N ASN A 260 -2.59 10.72 13.02
CA ASN A 260 -3.16 11.50 11.91
C ASN A 260 -4.69 11.46 11.84
N THR A 261 -5.38 10.99 12.87
CA THR A 261 -6.83 10.84 12.90
C THR A 261 -7.60 12.18 12.81
N VAL A 262 -6.91 13.33 12.78
CA VAL A 262 -7.54 14.66 12.84
C VAL A 262 -7.46 15.44 11.53
N SER A 263 -6.69 15.06 10.53
CA SER A 263 -6.56 15.82 9.28
C SER A 263 -7.41 15.22 8.14
N SER A 264 -8.58 15.80 7.94
CA SER A 264 -9.58 15.48 6.89
C SER A 264 -9.18 15.82 5.44
N ASN A 265 -7.90 15.97 5.12
CA ASN A 265 -7.44 16.41 3.79
C ASN A 265 -6.15 15.74 3.28
N ILE A 266 -5.77 14.59 3.82
CA ILE A 266 -4.66 13.79 3.26
C ILE A 266 -5.30 12.67 2.45
N ASP A 267 -4.74 12.36 1.28
CA ASP A 267 -5.18 11.26 0.42
C ASP A 267 -5.48 10.03 1.30
N ASP A 268 -6.76 9.61 1.29
CA ASP A 268 -7.35 8.57 2.16
C ASP A 268 -6.77 7.15 1.96
N ASP A 269 -5.52 7.04 1.50
CA ASP A 269 -4.92 5.77 1.07
C ASP A 269 -4.24 4.98 2.20
N GLU A 270 -4.10 5.55 3.42
CA GLU A 270 -3.34 4.93 4.50
C GLU A 270 -4.22 4.54 5.69
N ALA A 271 -4.50 3.25 5.79
CA ALA A 271 -5.04 2.65 7.00
C ALA A 271 -3.87 2.30 7.93
N ASP A 272 -3.49 3.22 8.79
CA ASP A 272 -2.41 3.03 9.76
C ASP A 272 -2.92 2.49 11.12
N ILE A 273 -1.99 2.12 11.98
CA ILE A 273 -2.24 1.80 13.39
C ILE A 273 -2.18 3.10 14.21
N SER A 274 -2.83 3.12 15.39
CA SER A 274 -2.68 4.24 16.32
C SER A 274 -1.29 4.26 16.97
N VAL A 275 -0.88 5.43 17.45
CA VAL A 275 0.37 5.60 18.19
C VAL A 275 0.45 4.65 19.38
N SER A 276 -0.66 4.41 20.10
CA SER A 276 -0.71 3.47 21.23
C SER A 276 -0.35 2.04 20.82
N GLN A 277 -0.69 1.62 19.59
CA GLN A 277 -0.41 0.29 19.05
C GLN A 277 1.05 0.11 18.56
N LEU A 278 1.86 1.17 18.57
CA LEU A 278 3.30 1.02 18.40
C LEU A 278 3.90 0.20 19.55
N GLY A 279 3.29 0.25 20.75
CA GLY A 279 3.67 -0.54 21.91
C GLY A 279 4.88 0.02 22.67
N VAL A 280 5.49 1.10 22.20
CA VAL A 280 6.62 1.80 22.82
C VAL A 280 6.33 3.29 22.96
N PRO A 281 7.00 3.99 23.89
CA PRO A 281 6.85 5.42 24.05
C PRO A 281 7.14 6.20 22.77
N VAL A 282 6.30 7.18 22.46
CA VAL A 282 6.48 8.12 21.35
C VAL A 282 6.42 9.54 21.84
N THR A 283 6.99 10.46 21.08
CA THR A 283 6.91 11.89 21.37
C THR A 283 6.85 12.73 20.10
N THR A 284 6.15 13.85 20.17
CA THR A 284 6.23 14.96 19.21
C THR A 284 6.76 16.22 19.87
N ASN A 285 7.16 16.13 21.14
CA ASN A 285 7.68 17.25 21.91
C ASN A 285 9.12 17.58 21.49
N ILE A 286 9.29 18.74 20.88
CA ILE A 286 10.57 19.23 20.36
C ILE A 286 11.68 19.24 21.43
N ASN A 287 11.34 19.59 22.67
CA ASN A 287 12.32 19.63 23.77
C ASN A 287 12.77 18.22 24.17
N GLU A 288 11.90 17.23 24.13
CA GLU A 288 12.27 15.84 24.41
C GLU A 288 13.15 15.28 23.31
N ILE A 289 12.81 15.53 22.04
CA ILE A 289 13.64 15.14 20.90
C ILE A 289 15.02 15.79 20.98
N ALA A 290 15.08 17.10 21.27
CA ALA A 290 16.35 17.82 21.42
C ALA A 290 17.19 17.29 22.60
N LYS A 291 16.55 16.99 23.73
CA LYS A 291 17.20 16.35 24.88
C LYS A 291 17.75 14.97 24.53
N PHE A 292 16.99 14.15 23.82
CA PHE A 292 17.47 12.83 23.36
C PHE A 292 18.72 12.98 22.50
N LEU A 293 18.71 13.87 21.52
CA LEU A 293 19.86 14.12 20.66
C LEU A 293 21.08 14.62 21.45
N ASP A 294 20.89 15.42 22.48
CA ASP A 294 21.97 15.99 23.28
C ASP A 294 22.52 15.02 24.33
N HIS A 295 21.64 14.37 25.11
CA HIS A 295 22.04 13.50 26.23
C HIS A 295 22.56 12.12 25.77
N THR A 296 22.32 11.72 24.54
CA THR A 296 22.81 10.45 23.99
C THR A 296 24.06 10.63 23.12
N LYS A 297 24.69 11.81 23.08
CA LYS A 297 25.96 12.03 22.36
C LYS A 297 27.01 11.02 22.82
N GLY A 298 27.72 10.43 21.84
CA GLY A 298 28.70 9.37 22.07
C GLY A 298 28.11 7.97 22.28
N LYS A 299 26.80 7.79 22.11
CA LYS A 299 26.13 6.48 22.04
C LYS A 299 25.56 6.26 20.66
N VAL A 300 25.36 4.99 20.27
CA VAL A 300 24.62 4.65 19.08
C VAL A 300 23.14 4.94 19.35
N ARG A 301 22.58 5.85 18.57
CA ARG A 301 21.24 6.40 18.77
C ARG A 301 20.50 6.56 17.47
N TYR A 302 19.25 6.12 17.44
CA TYR A 302 18.42 6.16 16.25
C TYR A 302 17.08 6.86 16.53
N ILE A 303 16.60 7.63 15.57
CA ILE A 303 15.24 8.17 15.60
C ILE A 303 14.45 7.47 14.51
N PHE A 304 13.33 6.86 14.89
CA PHE A 304 12.35 6.32 13.96
C PHE A 304 11.18 7.27 13.90
N SER A 305 10.83 7.72 12.70
CA SER A 305 9.77 8.72 12.56
C SER A 305 8.95 8.52 11.30
N THR A 306 7.71 9.01 11.36
CA THR A 306 6.93 9.21 10.14
C THR A 306 7.36 10.49 9.44
N TYR A 307 7.19 10.55 8.10
CA TYR A 307 7.46 11.78 7.34
C TYR A 307 6.61 12.96 7.81
N GLN A 308 5.38 12.69 8.27
CA GLN A 308 4.46 13.72 8.78
C GLN A 308 5.05 14.49 9.97
N SER A 309 5.86 13.80 10.80
CA SER A 309 6.49 14.37 11.99
C SER A 309 7.89 14.94 11.76
N ALA A 310 8.35 15.00 10.51
CA ALA A 310 9.69 15.46 10.14
C ALA A 310 9.95 16.95 10.55
N ASP A 311 8.91 17.76 10.61
CA ASP A 311 8.99 19.16 11.08
C ASP A 311 9.45 19.25 12.54
N LYS A 312 8.99 18.35 13.42
CA LYS A 312 9.38 18.29 14.83
C LYS A 312 10.87 17.97 14.99
N ILE A 313 11.37 17.06 14.13
CA ILE A 313 12.79 16.71 14.11
C ILE A 313 13.63 17.88 13.61
N SER A 314 13.17 18.57 12.56
CA SER A 314 13.83 19.76 12.03
C SER A 314 14.01 20.84 13.12
N GLU A 315 12.97 21.13 13.89
CA GLU A 315 13.02 22.13 14.97
C GLU A 315 13.89 21.68 16.14
N ALA A 316 13.80 20.40 16.54
CA ALA A 316 14.60 19.85 17.61
C ALA A 316 16.10 19.83 17.27
N GLN A 317 16.44 19.48 16.02
CA GLN A 317 17.82 19.45 15.56
C GLN A 317 18.48 20.85 15.59
N LYS A 318 17.74 21.90 15.24
CA LYS A 318 18.23 23.28 15.35
C LYS A 318 18.59 23.65 16.79
N THR A 319 17.81 23.13 17.76
CA THR A 319 18.03 23.35 19.19
C THR A 319 19.24 22.56 19.69
N ALA A 320 19.35 21.28 19.36
CA ALA A 320 20.41 20.38 19.79
C ALA A 320 21.74 20.65 19.07
N LYS A 321 21.74 21.36 17.94
CA LYS A 321 22.91 21.61 17.07
C LYS A 321 23.67 20.31 16.74
N ASP A 322 22.91 19.27 16.42
CA ASP A 322 23.42 17.95 16.08
C ASP A 322 23.21 17.65 14.58
N THR A 323 23.95 16.69 14.04
CA THR A 323 23.89 16.30 12.63
C THR A 323 23.82 14.78 12.55
N PHE A 324 22.83 14.26 11.83
CA PHE A 324 22.73 12.83 11.61
C PHE A 324 23.90 12.32 10.75
N ASP A 325 24.44 11.17 11.10
CA ASP A 325 25.42 10.50 10.24
C ASP A 325 24.74 9.99 8.97
N LEU A 326 23.52 9.46 9.12
CA LEU A 326 22.74 8.94 8.02
C LEU A 326 21.25 9.23 8.22
N ILE A 327 20.58 9.70 7.15
CA ILE A 327 19.12 9.67 7.02
C ILE A 327 18.77 8.56 6.05
N ILE A 328 17.83 7.70 6.43
CA ILE A 328 17.23 6.70 5.56
C ILE A 328 15.78 7.11 5.31
N CYS A 329 15.45 7.33 4.04
CA CYS A 329 14.11 7.60 3.57
C CYS A 329 13.55 6.31 2.96
N ASP A 330 12.73 5.58 3.72
CA ASP A 330 12.04 4.39 3.21
C ASP A 330 10.78 4.78 2.46
N GLU A 331 10.41 4.02 1.43
CA GLU A 331 9.38 4.36 0.45
C GLU A 331 9.54 5.80 -0.08
N ALA A 332 10.77 6.12 -0.46
CA ALA A 332 11.21 7.48 -0.82
C ALA A 332 10.42 8.13 -1.96
N HIS A 333 9.69 7.35 -2.78
CA HIS A 333 8.77 7.87 -3.81
C HIS A 333 7.68 8.80 -3.23
N ARG A 334 7.37 8.66 -1.91
CA ARG A 334 6.44 9.55 -1.19
C ARG A 334 6.97 10.96 -0.99
N THR A 335 8.28 11.14 -1.03
CA THR A 335 8.90 12.46 -0.90
C THR A 335 8.86 13.27 -2.19
N ALA A 336 8.58 12.62 -3.35
CA ALA A 336 8.48 13.27 -4.65
C ALA A 336 7.09 13.90 -4.86
N GLY A 337 7.07 15.04 -5.53
CA GLY A 337 5.86 15.82 -5.76
C GLY A 337 5.98 17.25 -5.24
N MET A 338 4.87 17.90 -4.94
CA MET A 338 4.89 19.25 -4.36
C MET A 338 5.49 19.23 -2.95
N ARG A 339 6.17 20.31 -2.58
CA ARG A 339 6.74 20.47 -1.24
C ARG A 339 5.70 20.27 -0.14
N SER A 340 6.00 19.40 0.81
CA SER A 340 5.18 19.04 1.96
C SER A 340 6.08 18.60 3.12
N ASN A 341 5.52 18.18 4.25
CA ASN A 341 6.30 17.60 5.35
C ASN A 341 7.12 16.38 4.90
N PHE A 342 6.62 15.60 3.95
CA PHE A 342 7.32 14.46 3.36
C PHE A 342 8.64 14.83 2.68
N SER A 343 8.75 16.04 2.15
CA SER A 343 9.95 16.51 1.44
C SER A 343 10.95 17.26 2.32
N LEU A 344 10.69 17.49 3.61
CA LEU A 344 11.61 18.19 4.50
C LEU A 344 12.96 17.46 4.64
N ALA A 345 12.94 16.14 4.59
CA ALA A 345 14.14 15.31 4.64
C ALA A 345 15.05 15.45 3.40
N LEU A 346 14.57 16.05 2.31
CA LEU A 346 15.35 16.24 1.09
C LEU A 346 16.37 17.38 1.19
N GLU A 347 16.13 18.35 2.06
CA GLU A 347 16.87 19.59 2.11
C GLU A 347 17.64 19.77 3.44
N ASP A 348 18.96 20.03 3.35
CA ASP A 348 19.84 20.21 4.51
C ASP A 348 19.46 21.40 5.40
N GLN A 349 18.77 22.40 4.84
CA GLN A 349 18.29 23.55 5.61
C GLN A 349 17.18 23.18 6.62
N PHE A 350 16.49 22.05 6.44
CA PHE A 350 15.49 21.56 7.36
C PHE A 350 16.04 20.47 8.26
N ILE A 351 16.62 19.41 7.70
CA ILE A 351 17.21 18.32 8.47
C ILE A 351 18.62 18.06 7.96
N CYS A 352 19.60 18.36 8.78
CA CYS A 352 21.01 18.25 8.44
C CYS A 352 21.54 16.83 8.63
N SER A 353 22.26 16.29 7.64
CA SER A 353 22.90 14.98 7.73
C SER A 353 24.19 14.92 6.91
N LYS A 354 25.10 14.01 7.29
CA LYS A 354 26.30 13.73 6.50
C LYS A 354 25.99 12.94 5.23
N LYS A 355 25.04 11.98 5.34
CA LYS A 355 24.64 11.09 4.24
C LYS A 355 23.14 10.92 4.21
N ARG A 356 22.57 10.70 2.99
CA ARG A 356 21.14 10.37 2.77
C ARG A 356 21.01 9.19 1.84
N LEU A 357 20.20 8.23 2.25
CA LEU A 357 19.83 7.04 1.47
C LEU A 357 18.34 7.07 1.18
N PHE A 358 17.99 7.02 -0.09
CA PHE A 358 16.60 6.94 -0.54
C PHE A 358 16.30 5.52 -1.01
N MET A 359 15.43 4.82 -0.29
CA MET A 359 15.07 3.43 -0.59
C MET A 359 13.63 3.36 -1.06
N THR A 360 13.40 2.67 -2.16
CA THR A 360 12.04 2.44 -2.69
C THR A 360 12.03 1.26 -3.65
N ALA A 361 10.84 0.74 -3.94
CA ALA A 361 10.68 -0.24 -5.03
C ALA A 361 10.58 0.47 -6.40
N THR A 362 10.02 1.69 -6.45
CA THR A 362 9.75 2.42 -7.69
C THR A 362 10.15 3.88 -7.59
N GLU A 363 10.75 4.43 -8.63
CA GLU A 363 11.01 5.87 -8.71
C GLU A 363 9.73 6.61 -9.12
N ARG A 364 9.44 7.72 -8.45
CA ARG A 364 8.37 8.64 -8.83
C ARG A 364 8.96 9.84 -9.56
N MET A 365 8.77 9.85 -10.87
CA MET A 365 9.20 10.93 -11.74
C MET A 365 8.03 11.86 -12.04
N VAL A 366 8.29 13.17 -11.99
CA VAL A 366 7.31 14.19 -12.36
C VAL A 366 7.51 14.55 -13.82
N ARG A 367 6.43 14.54 -14.60
CA ARG A 367 6.49 14.88 -16.04
C ARG A 367 7.16 16.25 -16.25
N PRO A 368 8.13 16.40 -17.15
CA PRO A 368 8.90 17.64 -17.34
C PRO A 368 8.03 18.86 -17.60
N LEU A 369 6.95 18.71 -18.38
CA LEU A 369 6.01 19.79 -18.66
C LEU A 369 5.25 20.25 -17.41
N LEU A 370 4.82 19.31 -16.56
CA LEU A 370 4.14 19.62 -15.32
C LEU A 370 5.11 20.27 -14.31
N LYS A 371 6.35 19.75 -14.23
CA LYS A 371 7.41 20.31 -13.39
C LYS A 371 7.64 21.78 -13.76
N ARG A 372 7.88 22.07 -15.03
CA ARG A 372 8.10 23.44 -15.54
C ARG A 372 6.91 24.36 -15.24
N HIS A 373 5.69 23.92 -15.52
CA HIS A 373 4.48 24.72 -15.27
C HIS A 373 4.30 25.06 -13.79
N LEU A 374 4.59 24.14 -12.89
CA LEU A 374 4.49 24.37 -11.45
C LEU A 374 5.61 25.30 -10.93
N GLU A 375 6.83 25.14 -11.44
CA GLU A 375 7.97 26.00 -11.13
C GLU A 375 7.76 27.44 -11.61
N GLU A 376 7.22 27.63 -12.81
CA GLU A 376 6.82 28.96 -13.33
C GLU A 376 5.76 29.64 -12.47
N ASN A 377 4.91 28.86 -11.77
CA ASN A 377 3.94 29.36 -10.79
C ASN A 377 4.50 29.46 -9.36
N GLY A 378 5.83 29.42 -9.20
CA GLY A 378 6.50 29.59 -7.89
C GLY A 378 6.33 28.41 -6.93
N LYS A 379 5.91 27.22 -7.40
CA LYS A 379 5.79 26.02 -6.58
C LYS A 379 7.07 25.21 -6.65
N VAL A 380 7.56 24.76 -5.50
CA VAL A 380 8.68 23.81 -5.41
C VAL A 380 8.15 22.39 -5.61
N ILE A 381 8.76 21.66 -6.53
CA ILE A 381 8.41 20.28 -6.86
C ILE A 381 9.67 19.42 -6.94
N PHE A 382 9.57 18.22 -6.37
CA PHE A 382 10.67 17.25 -6.33
C PHE A 382 10.35 16.06 -7.23
N SER A 383 11.34 15.60 -7.96
CA SER A 383 11.25 14.45 -8.85
C SER A 383 12.47 13.55 -8.67
N MET A 384 12.27 12.24 -8.58
CA MET A 384 13.37 11.32 -8.21
C MET A 384 14.45 11.17 -9.29
N ASP A 385 14.23 11.65 -10.49
CA ASP A 385 15.25 11.80 -11.55
C ASP A 385 16.21 12.98 -11.34
N ASP A 386 15.94 13.86 -10.36
CA ASP A 386 16.81 14.98 -10.02
C ASP A 386 17.95 14.51 -9.10
N GLU A 387 19.13 14.26 -9.67
CA GLU A 387 20.29 13.79 -8.94
C GLU A 387 20.84 14.82 -7.93
N ASN A 388 20.56 16.12 -8.10
CA ASN A 388 20.97 17.12 -7.10
C ASN A 388 20.17 16.95 -5.79
N VAL A 389 18.95 16.42 -5.87
CA VAL A 389 18.06 16.23 -4.72
C VAL A 389 18.21 14.83 -4.15
N TYR A 390 18.16 13.80 -4.98
CA TYR A 390 18.13 12.40 -4.56
C TYR A 390 19.49 11.70 -4.68
N GLY A 391 20.43 12.28 -5.38
CA GLY A 391 21.69 11.64 -5.72
C GLY A 391 21.57 10.61 -6.83
N PRO A 392 22.71 10.01 -7.26
CA PRO A 392 22.71 8.96 -8.28
C PRO A 392 22.12 7.64 -7.76
N LEU A 393 21.84 6.74 -8.68
CA LEU A 393 21.46 5.38 -8.38
C LEU A 393 22.69 4.61 -7.89
N PHE A 394 22.70 4.18 -6.62
CA PHE A 394 23.76 3.38 -6.04
C PHE A 394 23.60 1.90 -6.35
N SER A 395 22.36 1.39 -6.23
CA SER A 395 22.09 -0.02 -6.47
C SER A 395 20.68 -0.24 -6.96
N GLN A 396 20.50 -1.25 -7.83
CA GLN A 396 19.22 -1.69 -8.33
C GLN A 396 19.06 -3.20 -8.21
N TYR A 397 17.92 -3.62 -7.64
CA TYR A 397 17.50 -5.00 -7.56
C TYR A 397 16.01 -5.14 -7.88
N ASN A 398 15.70 -5.24 -9.16
CA ASN A 398 14.34 -5.23 -9.71
C ASN A 398 13.66 -6.61 -9.65
N PHE A 399 12.38 -6.69 -10.08
CA PHE A 399 11.60 -7.94 -10.06
C PHE A 399 12.28 -9.05 -10.86
N GLY A 400 12.76 -8.76 -12.07
CA GLY A 400 13.41 -9.76 -12.93
C GLY A 400 14.63 -10.42 -12.27
N ALA A 401 15.48 -9.61 -11.61
CA ALA A 401 16.62 -10.12 -10.85
C ALA A 401 16.17 -10.91 -9.63
N ALA A 402 15.17 -10.42 -8.90
CA ALA A 402 14.66 -11.05 -7.69
C ALA A 402 13.94 -12.39 -7.98
N ILE A 403 13.23 -12.49 -9.10
CA ILE A 403 12.62 -13.76 -9.57
C ILE A 403 13.69 -14.76 -10.00
N LYS A 404 14.70 -14.31 -10.75
CA LYS A 404 15.82 -15.15 -11.17
C LYS A 404 16.56 -15.74 -9.96
N ASP A 405 16.77 -14.95 -8.93
CA ASP A 405 17.41 -15.37 -7.69
C ASP A 405 16.44 -16.11 -6.73
N LYS A 406 15.18 -16.35 -7.15
CA LYS A 406 14.10 -16.98 -6.37
C LYS A 406 13.82 -16.28 -5.02
N THR A 407 14.11 -15.00 -4.94
CA THR A 407 13.84 -14.18 -3.75
C THR A 407 12.35 -13.82 -3.65
N ILE A 408 11.71 -13.66 -4.81
CA ILE A 408 10.27 -13.46 -4.95
C ILE A 408 9.71 -14.47 -5.95
N SER A 409 8.39 -14.69 -5.88
CA SER A 409 7.66 -15.57 -6.80
C SER A 409 7.63 -15.01 -8.20
N ASP A 410 7.52 -15.91 -9.19
CA ASP A 410 7.19 -15.50 -10.55
C ASP A 410 5.71 -15.16 -10.71
N TYR A 411 5.32 -14.56 -11.82
CA TYR A 411 3.96 -14.10 -12.04
C TYR A 411 3.45 -14.34 -13.45
N LYS A 412 2.12 -14.33 -13.59
CA LYS A 412 1.40 -14.29 -14.86
C LYS A 412 0.39 -13.15 -14.84
N ILE A 413 0.32 -12.40 -15.92
CA ILE A 413 -0.74 -11.39 -16.15
C ILE A 413 -1.86 -12.10 -16.90
N VAL A 414 -3.04 -12.20 -16.30
CA VAL A 414 -4.21 -12.85 -16.89
C VAL A 414 -5.19 -11.77 -17.36
N VAL A 415 -5.32 -11.64 -18.67
CA VAL A 415 -6.36 -10.80 -19.27
C VAL A 415 -7.57 -11.68 -19.49
N ALA A 416 -8.57 -11.57 -18.62
CA ALA A 416 -9.78 -12.39 -18.63
C ALA A 416 -10.95 -11.62 -19.25
N GLY A 417 -11.56 -12.15 -20.29
CA GLY A 417 -12.68 -11.51 -20.99
C GLY A 417 -13.96 -12.36 -20.94
N VAL A 418 -15.12 -11.70 -20.82
CA VAL A 418 -16.45 -12.30 -20.92
C VAL A 418 -17.31 -11.49 -21.89
N LYS A 419 -18.11 -12.16 -22.74
CA LYS A 419 -19.05 -11.48 -23.63
C LYS A 419 -20.27 -10.96 -22.88
N GLU A 420 -20.81 -9.83 -23.32
CA GLU A 420 -22.06 -9.29 -22.78
C GLU A 420 -23.19 -10.31 -22.79
N SER A 421 -23.33 -11.11 -23.88
CA SER A 421 -24.37 -12.15 -23.99
C SER A 421 -24.23 -13.22 -22.90
N GLU A 422 -23.02 -13.60 -22.49
CA GLU A 422 -22.84 -14.58 -21.40
C GLU A 422 -23.34 -14.01 -20.07
N VAL A 423 -23.02 -12.73 -19.81
CA VAL A 423 -23.51 -12.04 -18.60
C VAL A 423 -25.04 -11.96 -18.61
N TYR A 424 -25.65 -11.62 -19.75
CA TYR A 424 -27.13 -11.58 -19.89
C TYR A 424 -27.75 -12.97 -19.77
N ASN A 425 -27.15 -14.03 -20.34
CA ASN A 425 -27.62 -15.40 -20.19
C ASN A 425 -27.55 -15.85 -18.73
N TYR A 426 -26.45 -15.55 -18.04
CA TYR A 426 -26.30 -15.83 -16.61
C TYR A 426 -27.38 -15.14 -15.77
N ILE A 427 -27.73 -13.88 -16.09
CA ILE A 427 -28.83 -13.13 -15.46
C ILE A 427 -30.18 -13.80 -15.75
N ALA A 428 -30.41 -14.25 -16.98
CA ALA A 428 -31.66 -14.85 -17.39
C ALA A 428 -31.88 -16.24 -16.76
N GLU A 429 -30.85 -17.03 -16.60
CA GLU A 429 -30.90 -18.38 -16.00
C GLU A 429 -31.08 -18.31 -14.48
N ASN A 430 -30.44 -17.34 -13.83
CA ASN A 430 -30.55 -17.09 -12.40
C ASN A 430 -31.74 -16.16 -12.10
N LYS A 431 -32.97 -16.70 -12.09
CA LYS A 431 -34.26 -16.02 -11.95
C LYS A 431 -34.48 -15.06 -10.77
N HIS A 432 -33.46 -14.75 -10.00
CA HIS A 432 -33.51 -13.87 -8.81
C HIS A 432 -33.13 -12.41 -9.08
N ILE A 433 -32.75 -12.06 -10.31
CA ILE A 433 -32.52 -10.66 -10.65
C ILE A 433 -33.79 -10.05 -11.19
N SER A 434 -34.43 -9.19 -10.42
CA SER A 434 -35.46 -8.32 -10.95
C SER A 434 -34.82 -7.38 -11.98
N VAL A 435 -35.07 -7.66 -13.26
CA VAL A 435 -34.78 -6.75 -14.37
C VAL A 435 -35.72 -5.56 -14.22
N GLY A 436 -35.42 -4.66 -13.33
CA GLY A 436 -36.07 -3.38 -13.25
C GLY A 436 -35.63 -2.52 -14.45
N ASP A 437 -36.48 -1.59 -14.94
CA ASP A 437 -36.34 -0.79 -16.17
C ASP A 437 -34.95 -0.25 -16.53
N LEU A 438 -34.58 -0.43 -17.81
CA LEU A 438 -33.24 -0.14 -18.40
C LEU A 438 -32.84 1.35 -18.47
N ASP A 439 -33.60 2.26 -17.87
CA ASP A 439 -33.41 3.71 -18.05
C ASP A 439 -32.69 4.44 -16.91
N ASN A 440 -32.18 3.73 -15.90
CA ASN A 440 -31.45 4.39 -14.80
C ASN A 440 -29.99 3.96 -14.69
N ASN A 441 -29.08 4.92 -14.47
CA ASN A 441 -27.63 4.77 -14.25
C ASN A 441 -27.23 3.75 -13.16
N GLU A 442 -28.14 3.31 -12.31
CA GLU A 442 -27.91 2.29 -11.28
C GLU A 442 -27.73 0.88 -11.84
N LYS A 443 -28.27 0.59 -13.03
CA LYS A 443 -28.24 -0.74 -13.64
C LYS A 443 -26.95 -1.08 -14.38
N THR A 444 -26.29 -0.09 -14.93
CA THR A 444 -24.99 -0.25 -15.57
C THR A 444 -23.94 -0.71 -14.53
N THR A 445 -24.06 -0.20 -13.30
CA THR A 445 -23.19 -0.57 -12.18
C THR A 445 -23.36 -2.05 -11.80
N THR A 446 -24.59 -2.60 -11.86
CA THR A 446 -24.86 -4.00 -11.48
C THR A 446 -24.27 -4.98 -12.51
N ALA A 447 -24.33 -4.67 -13.80
CA ALA A 447 -23.75 -5.51 -14.86
C ALA A 447 -22.22 -5.53 -14.77
N GLU A 448 -21.58 -4.39 -14.54
CA GLU A 448 -20.14 -4.28 -14.35
C GLU A 448 -19.64 -5.09 -13.15
N ILE A 449 -20.36 -5.11 -12.05
CA ILE A 449 -20.00 -5.90 -10.86
C ILE A 449 -20.16 -7.39 -11.16
N LEU A 450 -21.23 -7.78 -11.84
CA LEU A 450 -21.55 -9.19 -12.10
C LEU A 450 -20.51 -9.85 -13.02
N TYR A 451 -20.13 -9.22 -14.13
CA TYR A 451 -19.11 -9.81 -15.00
C TYR A 451 -17.77 -9.98 -14.27
N SER A 452 -17.43 -9.02 -13.39
CA SER A 452 -16.23 -9.13 -12.58
C SER A 452 -16.29 -10.29 -11.59
N LYS A 453 -17.47 -10.60 -11.01
CA LYS A 453 -17.67 -11.78 -10.15
C LYS A 453 -17.50 -13.08 -10.95
N ILE A 454 -18.09 -13.17 -12.13
CA ILE A 454 -17.99 -14.35 -13.01
C ILE A 454 -16.54 -14.60 -13.43
N LEU A 455 -15.83 -13.57 -13.86
CA LEU A 455 -14.44 -13.70 -14.29
C LEU A 455 -13.50 -14.11 -13.15
N LEU A 456 -13.71 -13.60 -11.94
CA LEU A 456 -12.94 -14.07 -10.79
C LEU A 456 -13.21 -15.55 -10.51
N ALA A 457 -14.48 -15.97 -10.53
CA ALA A 457 -14.86 -17.35 -10.28
C ALA A 457 -14.27 -18.33 -11.33
N LYS A 458 -14.32 -17.97 -12.63
CA LYS A 458 -13.68 -18.72 -13.70
C LYS A 458 -12.15 -18.80 -13.49
N ALA A 459 -11.49 -17.69 -13.17
CA ALA A 459 -10.06 -17.68 -12.91
C ALA A 459 -9.65 -18.55 -11.72
N MET A 460 -10.44 -18.57 -10.65
CA MET A 460 -10.20 -19.46 -9.50
C MET A 460 -10.38 -20.94 -9.85
N GLY A 461 -11.21 -21.27 -10.85
CA GLY A 461 -11.39 -22.66 -11.35
C GLY A 461 -10.25 -23.10 -12.26
N GLU A 462 -9.68 -22.19 -13.03
CA GLU A 462 -8.67 -22.52 -14.05
C GLU A 462 -7.23 -22.44 -13.50
N PHE A 463 -6.98 -21.51 -12.60
CA PHE A 463 -5.65 -21.33 -12.00
C PHE A 463 -5.65 -21.77 -10.53
N PRO A 464 -4.49 -22.16 -9.98
CA PRO A 464 -4.36 -22.59 -8.58
C PRO A 464 -4.41 -21.39 -7.61
N ILE A 465 -5.53 -20.63 -7.65
CA ILE A 465 -5.75 -19.43 -6.88
C ILE A 465 -6.57 -19.75 -5.63
N LYS A 466 -6.00 -19.50 -4.46
CA LYS A 466 -6.68 -19.68 -3.17
C LYS A 466 -6.92 -18.37 -2.43
N LYS A 467 -6.03 -17.37 -2.60
CA LYS A 467 -6.03 -16.12 -1.84
C LYS A 467 -5.98 -14.91 -2.77
N THR A 468 -7.11 -14.23 -2.91
CA THR A 468 -7.28 -13.09 -3.81
C THR A 468 -7.49 -11.78 -3.06
N ILE A 469 -6.80 -10.73 -3.49
CA ILE A 469 -7.14 -9.36 -3.12
C ILE A 469 -7.62 -8.63 -4.37
N SER A 470 -8.86 -8.11 -4.32
CA SER A 470 -9.40 -7.26 -5.37
C SER A 470 -9.25 -5.78 -5.05
N PHE A 471 -8.86 -4.99 -6.05
CA PHE A 471 -8.64 -3.56 -5.92
C PHE A 471 -9.72 -2.76 -6.64
N HIS A 472 -10.34 -1.82 -5.91
CA HIS A 472 -11.44 -0.99 -6.37
C HIS A 472 -11.09 0.49 -6.26
N SER A 473 -11.75 1.32 -7.08
CA SER A 473 -11.56 2.78 -7.09
C SER A 473 -12.22 3.50 -5.91
N SER A 474 -13.19 2.86 -5.24
CA SER A 474 -13.89 3.43 -4.09
C SER A 474 -14.31 2.36 -3.08
N ILE A 475 -14.49 2.80 -1.83
CA ILE A 475 -14.98 1.94 -0.73
C ILE A 475 -16.36 1.37 -1.06
N ARG A 476 -17.24 2.16 -1.70
CA ARG A 476 -18.58 1.71 -2.10
C ARG A 476 -18.47 0.55 -3.08
N LYS A 477 -17.73 0.68 -4.17
CA LYS A 477 -17.54 -0.39 -5.16
C LYS A 477 -16.92 -1.65 -4.54
N ALA A 478 -15.96 -1.47 -3.64
CA ALA A 478 -15.35 -2.60 -2.94
C ALA A 478 -16.36 -3.34 -2.04
N LYS A 479 -17.22 -2.61 -1.34
CA LYS A 479 -18.29 -3.20 -0.53
C LYS A 479 -19.36 -3.88 -1.41
N ASP A 480 -19.80 -3.23 -2.49
CA ASP A 480 -20.81 -3.75 -3.40
C ASP A 480 -20.34 -5.04 -4.10
N PHE A 481 -19.02 -5.17 -4.38
CA PHE A 481 -18.47 -6.38 -5.00
C PHE A 481 -18.60 -7.63 -4.13
N VAL A 482 -18.46 -7.50 -2.81
CA VAL A 482 -18.54 -8.62 -1.85
C VAL A 482 -19.85 -8.65 -1.08
N ALA A 483 -20.76 -7.68 -1.30
CA ALA A 483 -22.02 -7.61 -0.57
C ALA A 483 -22.91 -8.80 -0.88
N GLU A 484 -23.47 -9.38 0.18
CA GLU A 484 -24.50 -10.41 0.16
C GLU A 484 -25.86 -9.77 0.44
N ASN A 485 -26.33 -8.90 -0.45
CA ASN A 485 -27.67 -8.31 -0.34
C ASN A 485 -28.67 -9.28 -0.93
N GLY A 486 -29.75 -9.59 -0.24
CA GLY A 486 -30.72 -10.64 -0.60
C GLY A 486 -31.44 -10.51 -1.96
N ASN A 487 -31.09 -9.50 -2.77
CA ASN A 487 -31.59 -9.28 -4.13
C ASN A 487 -30.48 -9.33 -5.20
N ASP A 488 -29.20 -9.42 -4.80
CA ASP A 488 -28.05 -9.44 -5.71
C ASP A 488 -27.40 -10.83 -5.71
N ILE A 489 -26.84 -11.25 -6.85
CA ILE A 489 -26.04 -12.48 -6.93
C ILE A 489 -24.79 -12.28 -6.08
N SER A 490 -24.65 -13.09 -5.03
CA SER A 490 -23.50 -13.02 -4.14
C SER A 490 -22.22 -13.51 -4.83
N LEU A 491 -21.06 -12.95 -4.47
CA LEU A 491 -19.79 -13.44 -4.98
C LEU A 491 -19.54 -14.89 -4.55
N SER A 492 -19.99 -15.29 -3.35
CA SER A 492 -19.86 -16.65 -2.82
C SER A 492 -20.64 -17.66 -3.67
N ASP A 493 -21.86 -17.31 -4.11
CA ASP A 493 -22.68 -18.19 -4.97
C ASP A 493 -22.01 -18.38 -6.34
N VAL A 494 -21.57 -17.29 -6.97
CA VAL A 494 -20.89 -17.35 -8.27
C VAL A 494 -19.61 -18.20 -8.18
N ILE A 495 -18.78 -18.02 -7.16
CA ILE A 495 -17.56 -18.82 -6.99
C ILE A 495 -17.90 -20.30 -6.84
N ARG A 496 -18.88 -20.67 -6.04
CA ARG A 496 -19.29 -22.05 -5.81
C ARG A 496 -19.91 -22.70 -7.05
N GLU A 497 -20.64 -21.94 -7.86
CA GLU A 497 -21.24 -22.43 -9.09
C GLU A 497 -20.17 -22.85 -10.13
N PHE A 498 -19.11 -22.06 -10.26
CA PHE A 498 -18.01 -22.36 -11.18
C PHE A 498 -16.95 -23.32 -10.60
N ASN A 499 -17.00 -23.61 -9.28
CA ASN A 499 -15.95 -24.35 -8.58
C ASN A 499 -16.58 -25.34 -7.56
N GLU A 500 -16.94 -26.54 -7.99
CA GLU A 500 -17.62 -27.54 -7.15
C GLU A 500 -16.84 -27.94 -5.88
N HIS A 501 -15.50 -27.76 -5.86
CA HIS A 501 -14.65 -28.07 -4.70
C HIS A 501 -14.62 -26.97 -3.66
N ILE A 502 -15.15 -25.77 -3.97
CA ILE A 502 -15.26 -24.65 -3.05
C ILE A 502 -16.64 -24.67 -2.38
N THR A 503 -16.65 -24.78 -1.08
CA THR A 503 -17.85 -24.87 -0.25
C THR A 503 -17.96 -23.67 0.68
N GLU A 504 -19.10 -23.55 1.36
CA GLU A 504 -19.31 -22.49 2.37
C GLU A 504 -18.31 -22.59 3.54
N ASP A 505 -17.91 -23.80 3.92
CA ASP A 505 -17.00 -24.05 5.04
C ASP A 505 -15.54 -23.66 4.74
N ASN A 506 -15.12 -23.70 3.45
CA ASN A 506 -13.73 -23.43 3.05
C ASN A 506 -13.54 -22.12 2.29
N LEU A 507 -14.58 -21.28 2.18
CA LEU A 507 -14.57 -19.97 1.50
C LEU A 507 -14.78 -18.83 2.51
N PHE A 508 -13.93 -17.83 2.45
CA PHE A 508 -14.07 -16.58 3.19
C PHE A 508 -14.04 -15.37 2.27
N ILE A 509 -15.05 -14.51 2.35
CA ILE A 509 -15.17 -13.28 1.56
C ILE A 509 -15.45 -12.13 2.52
N ASP A 510 -14.71 -11.02 2.39
CA ASP A 510 -14.94 -9.82 3.19
C ASP A 510 -14.36 -8.55 2.50
N ASN A 511 -14.61 -7.39 3.11
CA ASN A 511 -14.10 -6.11 2.65
C ASN A 511 -13.17 -5.47 3.68
N ILE A 512 -12.03 -4.97 3.20
CA ILE A 512 -11.13 -4.12 4.02
C ILE A 512 -11.10 -2.71 3.43
N ASN A 513 -11.36 -1.73 4.31
CA ASN A 513 -11.32 -0.31 3.95
C ASN A 513 -10.83 0.55 5.13
N CYS A 514 -10.49 1.82 4.85
CA CYS A 514 -9.94 2.75 5.86
C CYS A 514 -10.93 3.13 6.98
N GLN A 515 -12.23 2.89 6.81
CA GLN A 515 -13.25 3.17 7.82
C GLN A 515 -13.31 2.11 8.93
N LEU A 516 -12.71 0.93 8.69
CA LEU A 516 -12.60 -0.12 9.69
C LEU A 516 -11.49 0.24 10.70
N ASP A 517 -11.75 -0.02 11.97
CA ASP A 517 -10.70 0.05 12.99
C ASP A 517 -9.62 -1.02 12.77
N SER A 518 -8.43 -0.79 13.35
CA SER A 518 -7.28 -1.68 13.17
C SER A 518 -7.54 -3.12 13.65
N GLY A 519 -8.36 -3.29 14.71
CA GLY A 519 -8.73 -4.59 15.24
C GLY A 519 -9.62 -5.36 14.27
N SER A 520 -10.65 -4.73 13.73
CA SER A 520 -11.54 -5.34 12.73
C SER A 520 -10.76 -5.76 11.47
N ARG A 521 -9.84 -4.92 10.99
CA ARG A 521 -8.94 -5.27 9.88
C ARG A 521 -8.07 -6.48 10.20
N ALA A 522 -7.49 -6.53 11.40
CA ALA A 522 -6.66 -7.65 11.83
C ALA A 522 -7.47 -8.96 11.92
N GLN A 523 -8.71 -8.91 12.39
CA GLN A 523 -9.60 -10.09 12.41
C GLN A 523 -9.90 -10.61 11.01
N ILE A 524 -10.21 -9.72 10.05
CA ILE A 524 -10.48 -10.09 8.66
C ILE A 524 -9.21 -10.73 8.04
N LEU A 525 -8.04 -10.13 8.24
CA LEU A 525 -6.78 -10.67 7.73
C LEU A 525 -6.43 -12.03 8.37
N ASN A 526 -6.73 -12.22 9.64
CA ASN A 526 -6.52 -13.51 10.29
C ASN A 526 -7.44 -14.59 9.72
N LYS A 527 -8.72 -14.30 9.47
CA LYS A 527 -9.64 -15.22 8.79
C LYS A 527 -9.17 -15.52 7.36
N PHE A 528 -8.78 -14.48 6.61
CA PHE A 528 -8.22 -14.62 5.28
C PHE A 528 -7.00 -15.58 5.27
N LYS A 529 -6.12 -15.46 6.24
CA LYS A 529 -4.95 -16.34 6.37
C LYS A 529 -5.35 -17.80 6.61
N ASN A 530 -6.33 -18.04 7.48
CA ASN A 530 -6.62 -19.38 8.02
C ASN A 530 -7.68 -20.15 7.22
N THR A 531 -8.51 -19.50 6.38
CA THR A 531 -9.49 -20.19 5.53
C THR A 531 -8.83 -20.57 4.20
N GLU A 532 -9.15 -21.73 3.63
CA GLU A 532 -8.46 -22.27 2.44
C GLU A 532 -8.62 -21.35 1.23
N TYR A 533 -9.84 -20.98 0.87
CA TYR A 533 -10.14 -20.04 -0.22
C TYR A 533 -10.60 -18.72 0.37
N SER A 534 -10.02 -17.63 -0.07
CA SER A 534 -10.39 -16.33 0.50
C SER A 534 -10.29 -15.21 -0.51
N VAL A 535 -11.28 -14.32 -0.50
CA VAL A 535 -11.32 -13.11 -1.30
C VAL A 535 -11.52 -11.90 -0.40
N ILE A 536 -10.62 -10.94 -0.48
CA ILE A 536 -10.78 -9.64 0.17
C ILE A 536 -10.92 -8.55 -0.87
N SER A 537 -12.01 -7.80 -0.81
CA SER A 537 -12.14 -6.57 -1.57
C SER A 537 -11.49 -5.41 -0.82
N ASN A 538 -10.77 -4.58 -1.56
CA ASN A 538 -10.02 -3.46 -1.00
C ASN A 538 -10.20 -2.20 -1.83
N ALA A 539 -10.45 -1.08 -1.14
CA ALA A 539 -10.32 0.23 -1.72
C ALA A 539 -9.27 0.99 -0.91
N LYS A 540 -8.06 1.15 -1.46
CA LYS A 540 -6.99 2.02 -0.95
C LYS A 540 -6.25 1.60 0.34
N CYS A 541 -6.73 0.62 1.14
CA CYS A 541 -6.15 0.31 2.45
C CYS A 541 -5.02 -0.70 2.50
N LEU A 542 -4.89 -1.55 1.48
CA LEU A 542 -3.91 -2.64 1.47
C LEU A 542 -2.69 -2.37 0.57
N THR A 543 -2.41 -1.12 0.24
CA THR A 543 -1.26 -0.75 -0.56
C THR A 543 0.04 -0.68 0.23
N GLU A 544 0.00 -0.35 1.53
CA GLU A 544 1.19 -0.26 2.40
C GLU A 544 0.97 -0.90 3.79
N GLY A 545 2.04 -1.33 4.44
CA GLY A 545 2.06 -1.73 5.85
C GLY A 545 1.42 -3.07 6.25
N VAL A 546 0.83 -3.84 5.31
CA VAL A 546 0.22 -5.14 5.62
C VAL A 546 1.07 -6.28 5.07
N ASP A 547 1.61 -7.12 5.96
CA ASP A 547 2.36 -8.31 5.57
C ASP A 547 1.43 -9.54 5.48
N VAL A 548 1.06 -9.91 4.25
CA VAL A 548 0.26 -11.12 3.98
C VAL A 548 0.97 -11.93 2.89
N PRO A 549 1.91 -12.81 3.27
CA PRO A 549 2.73 -13.53 2.28
C PRO A 549 1.98 -14.61 1.48
N ILE A 550 0.75 -14.92 1.84
CA ILE A 550 -0.04 -16.01 1.26
C ILE A 550 -0.90 -15.60 0.05
N ILE A 551 -0.84 -14.35 -0.41
CA ILE A 551 -1.63 -13.87 -1.55
C ILE A 551 -1.16 -14.54 -2.82
N ASP A 552 -2.09 -15.21 -3.54
CA ASP A 552 -1.80 -15.86 -4.82
C ASP A 552 -2.18 -14.98 -6.00
N SER A 553 -3.21 -14.13 -5.84
CA SER A 553 -3.66 -13.28 -6.92
C SER A 553 -4.06 -11.88 -6.50
N VAL A 554 -3.87 -10.96 -7.44
CA VAL A 554 -4.33 -9.57 -7.38
C VAL A 554 -5.33 -9.37 -8.51
N TYR A 555 -6.53 -8.92 -8.17
CA TYR A 555 -7.62 -8.70 -9.10
C TYR A 555 -7.87 -7.21 -9.31
N PHE A 556 -7.55 -6.67 -10.47
CA PHE A 556 -7.66 -5.26 -10.80
C PHE A 556 -9.00 -4.95 -11.48
N ILE A 557 -10.02 -4.62 -10.72
CA ILE A 557 -11.37 -4.35 -11.24
C ILE A 557 -11.47 -2.93 -11.81
N ASP A 558 -10.92 -1.97 -11.08
CA ASP A 558 -10.98 -0.56 -11.47
C ASP A 558 -9.59 -0.01 -11.83
N ARG A 559 -9.57 1.05 -12.63
CA ARG A 559 -8.36 1.77 -13.00
C ARG A 559 -7.60 2.29 -11.79
N LYS A 560 -6.35 1.88 -11.63
CA LYS A 560 -5.41 2.54 -10.75
C LYS A 560 -4.65 3.63 -11.53
N LYS A 561 -4.65 4.84 -11.00
CA LYS A 561 -4.02 6.00 -11.64
C LYS A 561 -2.51 6.05 -11.45
N SER A 562 -1.98 5.39 -10.43
CA SER A 562 -0.57 5.42 -10.04
C SER A 562 0.12 4.10 -10.41
N LEU A 563 1.19 4.19 -11.21
CA LEU A 563 2.05 3.04 -11.52
C LEU A 563 2.69 2.47 -10.25
N VAL A 564 3.00 3.33 -9.28
CA VAL A 564 3.56 2.92 -7.98
C VAL A 564 2.60 2.02 -7.23
N ASP A 565 1.30 2.39 -7.16
CA ASP A 565 0.29 1.59 -6.46
C ASP A 565 0.07 0.22 -7.12
N ILE A 566 0.18 0.15 -8.45
CA ILE A 566 0.12 -1.12 -9.19
C ILE A 566 1.29 -2.01 -8.78
N VAL A 567 2.52 -1.49 -8.81
CA VAL A 567 3.73 -2.24 -8.46
C VAL A 567 3.68 -2.71 -7.01
N GLN A 568 3.23 -1.87 -6.10
CA GLN A 568 3.09 -2.24 -4.69
C GLN A 568 2.04 -3.33 -4.48
N ALA A 569 0.89 -3.24 -5.16
CA ALA A 569 -0.15 -4.26 -5.11
C ALA A 569 0.37 -5.61 -5.64
N CYS A 570 1.03 -5.61 -6.82
CA CYS A 570 1.65 -6.80 -7.39
C CYS A 570 2.73 -7.37 -6.48
N GLY A 571 3.60 -6.52 -5.93
CA GLY A 571 4.70 -6.91 -5.05
C GLY A 571 4.26 -7.67 -3.79
N ARG A 572 3.00 -7.54 -3.37
CA ARG A 572 2.46 -8.33 -2.25
C ARG A 572 2.23 -9.78 -2.62
N ALA A 573 1.69 -10.04 -3.80
CA ALA A 573 1.49 -11.40 -4.29
C ALA A 573 2.81 -12.10 -4.66
N LEU A 574 3.87 -11.33 -4.93
CA LEU A 574 5.18 -11.87 -5.28
C LEU A 574 5.98 -12.37 -4.07
N ARG A 575 5.55 -12.13 -2.83
CA ARG A 575 6.25 -12.63 -1.65
C ARG A 575 6.22 -14.15 -1.60
N THR A 576 7.37 -14.76 -1.35
CA THR A 576 7.51 -16.20 -1.13
C THR A 576 7.20 -16.55 0.32
N GLN A 577 6.67 -17.74 0.56
CA GLN A 577 6.49 -18.28 1.89
C GLN A 577 7.36 -19.54 2.02
N ASN A 578 8.31 -19.53 2.95
CA ASN A 578 9.14 -20.67 3.31
C ASN A 578 9.82 -21.37 2.11
N GLY A 579 10.20 -20.63 1.06
CA GLY A 579 10.86 -21.17 -0.11
C GLY A 579 9.96 -22.02 -1.03
N VAL A 580 8.64 -21.94 -0.86
CA VAL A 580 7.68 -22.61 -1.75
C VAL A 580 7.60 -21.84 -3.06
N ASP A 581 7.93 -22.49 -4.16
CA ASP A 581 7.72 -21.94 -5.51
C ASP A 581 6.21 -21.81 -5.75
N LYS A 582 5.75 -20.57 -5.92
CA LYS A 582 4.37 -20.26 -6.34
C LYS A 582 4.41 -19.31 -7.54
N THR A 583 3.36 -19.30 -8.33
CA THR A 583 3.12 -18.28 -9.35
C THR A 583 2.06 -17.32 -8.86
N ALA A 584 2.31 -16.01 -8.94
CA ALA A 584 1.32 -14.98 -8.64
C ALA A 584 0.52 -14.65 -9.90
N TYR A 585 -0.79 -14.39 -9.75
CA TYR A 585 -1.68 -14.09 -10.86
C TYR A 585 -2.20 -12.65 -10.74
N PHE A 586 -1.96 -11.85 -11.78
CA PHE A 586 -2.48 -10.49 -11.89
C PHE A 586 -3.63 -10.50 -12.88
N ILE A 587 -4.85 -10.52 -12.37
CA ILE A 587 -6.06 -10.74 -13.15
C ILE A 587 -6.70 -9.41 -13.48
N ILE A 588 -7.04 -9.22 -14.74
CA ILE A 588 -7.63 -8.00 -15.29
C ILE A 588 -8.91 -8.39 -16.03
N PRO A 589 -10.09 -8.06 -15.52
CA PRO A 589 -11.35 -8.37 -16.17
C PRO A 589 -11.64 -7.41 -17.32
N ILE A 590 -12.12 -7.95 -18.43
CA ILE A 590 -12.58 -7.16 -19.60
C ILE A 590 -13.98 -7.63 -20.01
N LEU A 591 -14.91 -6.68 -20.14
CA LEU A 591 -16.21 -6.92 -20.75
C LEU A 591 -16.11 -6.75 -22.27
N ILE A 592 -16.59 -7.72 -23.01
CA ILE A 592 -16.51 -7.75 -24.48
C ILE A 592 -17.90 -7.49 -25.06
N PRO A 593 -18.11 -6.38 -25.77
CA PRO A 593 -19.36 -6.14 -26.47
C PRO A 593 -19.62 -7.18 -27.58
N GLU A 594 -20.88 -7.52 -27.83
CA GLU A 594 -21.29 -8.62 -28.73
C GLU A 594 -20.81 -8.45 -30.18
N SER A 595 -20.71 -7.22 -30.66
CA SER A 595 -20.37 -6.88 -32.05
C SER A 595 -18.90 -6.50 -32.27
N SER A 596 -18.05 -6.67 -31.25
CA SER A 596 -16.68 -6.11 -31.29
C SER A 596 -15.71 -6.98 -32.05
N VAL A 597 -14.93 -6.35 -32.92
CA VAL A 597 -13.68 -6.90 -33.47
C VAL A 597 -12.55 -6.66 -32.48
N ALA A 598 -11.50 -7.48 -32.52
CA ALA A 598 -10.34 -7.39 -31.61
C ALA A 598 -9.77 -5.95 -31.49
N GLU A 599 -9.75 -5.20 -32.59
CA GLU A 599 -9.29 -3.81 -32.64
C GLU A 599 -10.16 -2.86 -31.79
N GLU A 600 -11.47 -3.07 -31.71
CA GLU A 600 -12.38 -2.25 -30.89
C GLU A 600 -12.19 -2.51 -29.41
N ILE A 601 -11.98 -3.77 -29.02
CA ILE A 601 -11.71 -4.17 -27.64
C ILE A 601 -10.40 -3.57 -27.15
N LEU A 602 -9.35 -3.69 -27.94
CA LEU A 602 -8.03 -3.14 -27.63
C LEU A 602 -8.00 -1.60 -27.53
N ASN A 603 -8.97 -0.94 -28.18
CA ASN A 603 -9.14 0.52 -28.10
C ASN A 603 -10.12 0.96 -27.02
N SER A 604 -10.70 0.03 -26.26
CA SER A 604 -11.64 0.33 -25.18
C SER A 604 -10.98 0.96 -23.96
N GLU A 605 -11.77 1.61 -23.15
CA GLU A 605 -11.29 2.17 -21.89
C GLU A 605 -10.87 1.08 -20.89
N GLU A 606 -11.52 -0.09 -20.92
CA GLU A 606 -11.17 -1.24 -20.08
C GLU A 606 -9.76 -1.72 -20.39
N PHE A 607 -9.36 -1.68 -21.67
CA PHE A 607 -8.04 -2.11 -22.07
C PHE A 607 -6.90 -1.17 -21.61
N GLU A 608 -7.20 0.08 -21.28
CA GLU A 608 -6.23 1.00 -20.68
C GLU A 608 -5.70 0.48 -19.33
N ILE A 609 -6.50 -0.32 -18.59
CA ILE A 609 -6.07 -0.96 -17.33
C ILE A 609 -4.96 -1.97 -17.62
N VAL A 610 -5.15 -2.85 -18.59
CA VAL A 610 -4.15 -3.84 -19.04
C VAL A 610 -2.83 -3.15 -19.38
N TYR A 611 -2.94 -2.10 -20.17
CA TYR A 611 -1.79 -1.32 -20.62
C TYR A 611 -1.03 -0.68 -19.44
N ASN A 612 -1.73 -0.04 -18.52
CA ASN A 612 -1.12 0.58 -17.35
C ASN A 612 -0.41 -0.44 -16.45
N ILE A 613 -0.99 -1.64 -16.28
CA ILE A 613 -0.37 -2.72 -15.50
C ILE A 613 0.90 -3.23 -16.20
N ILE A 614 0.83 -3.47 -17.51
CA ILE A 614 2.01 -3.90 -18.27
C ILE A 614 3.12 -2.84 -18.18
N GLN A 615 2.80 -1.55 -18.31
CA GLN A 615 3.79 -0.48 -18.20
C GLN A 615 4.38 -0.36 -16.78
N ALA A 616 3.56 -0.56 -15.75
CA ALA A 616 4.03 -0.56 -14.37
C ALA A 616 5.02 -1.70 -14.11
N LEU A 617 4.68 -2.90 -14.56
CA LEU A 617 5.53 -4.09 -14.39
C LEU A 617 6.78 -4.05 -15.26
N ARG A 618 6.69 -3.54 -16.49
CA ARG A 618 7.84 -3.34 -17.37
C ARG A 618 8.94 -2.50 -16.71
N SER A 619 8.56 -1.45 -15.96
CA SER A 619 9.52 -0.60 -15.26
C SER A 619 10.27 -1.35 -14.15
N GLN A 620 9.80 -2.53 -13.76
CA GLN A 620 10.31 -3.33 -12.66
C GLN A 620 10.85 -4.69 -13.07
N ASP A 621 10.52 -5.18 -14.26
CA ASP A 621 10.96 -6.49 -14.76
C ASP A 621 11.64 -6.38 -16.12
N ASN A 622 12.95 -6.52 -16.13
CA ASN A 622 13.74 -6.47 -17.35
C ASN A 622 13.36 -7.58 -18.34
N ARG A 623 12.86 -8.74 -17.87
CA ARG A 623 12.41 -9.84 -18.73
C ARG A 623 11.22 -9.39 -19.58
N LEU A 624 10.24 -8.73 -18.92
CA LEU A 624 9.08 -8.15 -19.59
C LEU A 624 9.49 -7.01 -20.54
N GLU A 625 10.44 -6.18 -20.13
CA GLU A 625 11.01 -5.13 -20.97
C GLU A 625 11.73 -5.69 -22.19
N ASP A 626 12.60 -6.69 -22.02
CA ASP A 626 13.32 -7.34 -23.10
C ASP A 626 12.36 -8.05 -24.07
N TRP A 627 11.31 -8.67 -23.55
CA TRP A 627 10.27 -9.29 -24.37
C TRP A 627 9.53 -8.24 -25.20
N ILE A 628 9.08 -7.13 -24.60
CA ILE A 628 8.42 -6.03 -25.30
C ILE A 628 9.36 -5.42 -26.37
N ASN A 629 10.64 -5.26 -26.06
CA ASN A 629 11.63 -4.74 -27.00
C ASN A 629 11.87 -5.72 -28.18
N ARG A 630 11.85 -7.02 -27.94
CA ARG A 630 11.90 -8.05 -29.03
C ARG A 630 10.69 -7.91 -29.94
N LEU A 631 9.48 -7.86 -29.38
CA LEU A 631 8.24 -7.64 -30.15
C LEU A 631 8.31 -6.36 -31.00
N ASN A 632 8.78 -5.27 -30.43
CA ASN A 632 8.91 -3.99 -31.11
C ASN A 632 9.90 -4.07 -32.29
N ASN A 633 11.09 -4.65 -32.06
CA ASN A 633 12.11 -4.81 -33.08
C ASN A 633 11.63 -5.71 -34.23
N GLU A 634 10.90 -6.77 -33.92
CA GLU A 634 10.34 -7.65 -34.93
C GLU A 634 9.25 -6.95 -35.76
N TYR A 635 8.34 -6.27 -35.09
CA TYR A 635 7.29 -5.49 -35.75
C TYR A 635 7.85 -4.39 -36.67
N VAL A 636 8.85 -3.64 -36.20
CA VAL A 636 9.52 -2.61 -36.99
C VAL A 636 10.21 -3.20 -38.24
N ARG A 637 10.78 -4.42 -38.09
CA ARG A 637 11.49 -5.08 -39.19
C ARG A 637 10.56 -5.74 -40.20
N THR A 638 9.46 -6.36 -39.77
CA THR A 638 8.64 -7.26 -40.60
C THR A 638 7.24 -6.74 -40.87
N GLY A 639 6.77 -5.74 -40.12
CA GLY A 639 5.37 -5.31 -40.09
C GLY A 639 4.40 -6.34 -39.47
N ARG A 640 4.92 -7.44 -38.90
CA ARG A 640 4.15 -8.51 -38.25
C ARG A 640 4.92 -9.00 -37.02
N ILE A 641 4.20 -9.66 -36.12
CA ILE A 641 4.79 -10.37 -34.98
C ILE A 641 4.78 -11.86 -35.34
N GLY A 642 5.96 -12.51 -35.32
CA GLY A 642 6.11 -13.91 -35.65
C GLY A 642 5.80 -14.85 -34.49
N SER A 643 5.58 -16.13 -34.83
CA SER A 643 5.29 -17.18 -33.84
C SER A 643 6.43 -17.43 -32.83
N ASP A 644 7.65 -17.03 -33.15
CA ASP A 644 8.82 -17.22 -32.29
C ASP A 644 8.85 -16.29 -31.06
N CYS A 645 7.96 -15.26 -31.05
CA CYS A 645 7.81 -14.35 -29.90
C CYS A 645 6.72 -14.78 -28.90
N THR A 646 6.05 -15.92 -29.15
CA THR A 646 4.94 -16.46 -28.38
C THR A 646 5.31 -17.64 -27.50
N ASP A 647 6.59 -17.80 -27.14
CA ASP A 647 7.10 -18.90 -26.32
C ASP A 647 6.50 -18.91 -24.90
N ASP A 648 6.53 -20.10 -24.27
CA ASP A 648 6.00 -20.41 -22.92
C ASP A 648 6.51 -19.47 -21.79
N ASP A 649 7.54 -18.68 -22.07
CA ASP A 649 8.13 -17.70 -21.15
C ASP A 649 7.38 -16.36 -21.09
N VAL A 650 6.30 -16.18 -21.87
CA VAL A 650 5.53 -14.92 -21.86
C VAL A 650 4.74 -14.82 -20.56
N PRO A 651 4.90 -13.74 -19.79
CA PRO A 651 4.17 -13.56 -18.53
C PRO A 651 2.70 -13.13 -18.71
N ILE A 652 2.17 -13.14 -19.96
CA ILE A 652 0.81 -12.68 -20.27
C ILE A 652 0.00 -13.87 -20.79
N ILE A 653 -1.11 -14.15 -20.13
CA ILE A 653 -2.12 -15.13 -20.52
C ILE A 653 -3.36 -14.36 -20.95
N ILE A 654 -3.88 -14.68 -22.15
CA ILE A 654 -5.13 -14.09 -22.65
C ILE A 654 -6.19 -15.19 -22.60
N GLN A 655 -7.27 -14.90 -21.87
CA GLN A 655 -8.35 -15.84 -21.62
C GLN A 655 -9.66 -15.16 -21.98
N ILE A 656 -10.02 -15.24 -23.25
CA ILE A 656 -11.20 -14.61 -23.81
C ILE A 656 -11.97 -15.65 -24.62
N GLU A 657 -13.16 -16.04 -24.15
CA GLU A 657 -14.01 -16.99 -24.86
C GLU A 657 -14.65 -16.34 -26.11
N GLY A 658 -14.69 -17.10 -27.20
CA GLY A 658 -15.41 -16.72 -28.42
C GLY A 658 -14.75 -15.66 -29.30
N ILE A 659 -13.46 -15.37 -29.09
CA ILE A 659 -12.63 -14.56 -29.98
C ILE A 659 -11.47 -15.43 -30.50
N ASP A 660 -10.96 -15.11 -31.70
CA ASP A 660 -9.72 -15.68 -32.15
C ASP A 660 -8.57 -15.13 -31.27
N ILE A 661 -8.19 -15.95 -30.26
CA ILE A 661 -7.17 -15.58 -29.27
C ILE A 661 -5.85 -15.23 -29.96
N LYS A 662 -5.52 -15.92 -31.07
CA LYS A 662 -4.30 -15.68 -31.80
C LYS A 662 -4.30 -14.30 -32.45
N GLN A 663 -5.40 -13.97 -33.15
CA GLN A 663 -5.56 -12.65 -33.75
C GLN A 663 -5.54 -11.54 -32.68
N PHE A 664 -6.25 -11.77 -31.56
CA PHE A 664 -6.27 -10.80 -30.45
C PHE A 664 -4.92 -10.60 -29.80
N SER A 665 -4.17 -11.71 -29.59
CA SER A 665 -2.79 -11.65 -29.05
C SER A 665 -1.86 -10.91 -30.01
N ASP A 666 -1.92 -11.20 -31.30
CA ASP A 666 -1.10 -10.55 -32.31
C ASP A 666 -1.36 -9.03 -32.35
N GLU A 667 -2.63 -8.62 -32.30
CA GLU A 667 -3.02 -7.20 -32.27
C GLU A 667 -2.62 -6.52 -30.95
N LEU A 668 -2.78 -7.21 -29.81
CA LEU A 668 -2.30 -6.72 -28.51
C LEU A 668 -0.79 -6.48 -28.53
N TYR A 669 -0.04 -7.43 -29.03
CA TYR A 669 1.43 -7.35 -29.09
C TYR A 669 1.88 -6.23 -30.03
N VAL A 670 1.16 -6.04 -31.16
CA VAL A 670 1.38 -4.89 -32.05
C VAL A 670 1.15 -3.57 -31.33
N GLN A 671 0.08 -3.47 -30.54
CA GLN A 671 -0.18 -2.24 -29.76
C GLN A 671 0.89 -2.01 -28.69
N ILE A 672 1.27 -3.02 -27.93
CA ILE A 672 2.35 -2.93 -26.94
C ILE A 672 3.65 -2.50 -27.62
N ALA A 673 3.98 -3.06 -28.78
CA ALA A 673 5.17 -2.71 -29.53
C ALA A 673 5.14 -1.28 -30.08
N THR A 674 4.01 -0.83 -30.67
CA THR A 674 3.90 0.49 -31.30
C THR A 674 3.88 1.65 -30.31
N VAL A 675 3.29 1.46 -29.15
CA VAL A 675 3.31 2.49 -28.09
C VAL A 675 4.72 2.73 -27.56
N ASN A 676 5.55 1.70 -27.53
CA ASN A 676 6.93 1.80 -27.04
C ASN A 676 7.91 2.40 -28.04
N ALA A 677 7.58 2.39 -29.35
CA ALA A 677 8.42 2.99 -30.38
C ALA A 677 8.48 4.52 -30.32
N ASN A 678 7.53 5.17 -29.61
CA ASN A 678 7.52 6.61 -29.45
C ASN A 678 7.00 7.02 -28.07
N PRO A 679 7.90 7.28 -27.09
CA PRO A 679 7.54 7.69 -25.73
C PRO A 679 6.66 8.94 -25.66
N ASP A 680 6.75 9.84 -26.65
CA ASP A 680 5.88 11.02 -26.76
C ASP A 680 4.45 10.64 -27.22
N ASN A 681 4.27 9.46 -27.83
CA ASN A 681 2.97 8.87 -28.14
C ASN A 681 2.33 8.08 -26.99
N ILE A 682 2.93 8.02 -25.81
CA ILE A 682 2.31 7.56 -24.56
C ILE A 682 1.04 8.38 -24.22
N ARG A 683 0.78 9.39 -24.95
CA ARG A 683 -0.53 9.97 -25.08
C ARG A 683 -1.42 9.04 -25.90
N ARG A 684 -1.87 7.91 -25.28
CA ARG A 684 -2.98 7.08 -25.69
C ARG A 684 -2.72 6.14 -26.87
N PRO A 685 -3.20 4.91 -26.76
CA PRO A 685 -3.61 4.17 -27.93
C PRO A 685 -4.80 4.91 -28.54
N THR A 686 -4.54 5.85 -29.39
CA THR A 686 -5.52 6.56 -30.19
C THR A 686 -5.41 6.10 -31.61
N THR A 687 -5.38 4.84 -31.79
CA THR A 687 -5.68 4.30 -33.10
C THR A 687 -7.18 4.17 -33.20
N PHE A 688 -7.82 5.20 -33.72
CA PHE A 688 -8.97 4.94 -34.52
C PHE A 688 -8.55 4.03 -35.64
N GLY A 689 -9.28 2.95 -35.84
CA GLY A 689 -9.14 2.10 -36.99
C GLY A 689 -9.08 2.94 -38.25
N ALA A 690 -8.27 2.53 -39.20
CA ALA A 690 -8.02 3.28 -40.43
C ALA A 690 -9.28 3.54 -41.29
N GLY A 691 -10.43 2.96 -40.92
CA GLY A 691 -11.72 3.10 -41.60
C GLY A 691 -12.59 4.27 -41.14
N GLU A 692 -12.46 4.75 -39.93
CA GLU A 692 -13.27 5.85 -39.42
C GLU A 692 -12.42 7.03 -38.98
N ARG A 693 -11.89 7.76 -39.95
CA ARG A 693 -11.44 9.14 -39.73
C ARG A 693 -12.66 10.02 -39.51
N LYS A 694 -13.35 9.83 -38.43
CA LYS A 694 -14.22 10.87 -37.93
C LYS A 694 -13.32 12.06 -37.65
N THR A 695 -13.66 13.16 -38.28
CA THR A 695 -13.06 14.49 -38.31
C THR A 695 -12.13 14.81 -37.12
N GLY A 696 -11.15 15.65 -37.29
CA GLY A 696 -10.12 16.04 -36.29
C GLY A 696 -10.62 16.39 -34.87
N HIS A 697 -11.92 16.59 -34.70
CA HIS A 697 -12.59 16.80 -33.44
C HIS A 697 -12.48 15.60 -32.48
N ALA A 698 -12.61 14.39 -33.01
CA ALA A 698 -12.50 13.18 -32.23
C ALA A 698 -11.10 13.03 -31.59
N ARG A 699 -10.05 13.53 -32.24
CA ARG A 699 -8.68 13.51 -31.71
C ARG A 699 -8.49 14.38 -30.47
N ILE A 700 -9.17 15.51 -30.38
CA ILE A 700 -9.06 16.44 -29.23
C ILE A 700 -9.85 15.90 -28.03
N PHE A 701 -10.95 15.15 -28.27
CA PHE A 701 -11.89 14.75 -27.23
C PHE A 701 -11.82 13.28 -26.84
N LYS A 702 -11.05 12.45 -27.54
CA LYS A 702 -10.83 11.03 -27.19
C LYS A 702 -10.27 10.78 -25.76
N THR A 703 -9.82 11.85 -25.12
CA THR A 703 -9.38 11.78 -23.72
C THR A 703 -10.50 11.65 -22.70
N ILE A 704 -11.74 11.78 -23.12
CA ILE A 704 -12.89 11.92 -22.22
C ILE A 704 -13.85 10.75 -22.38
N GLY A 705 -13.51 9.72 -23.18
CA GLY A 705 -14.38 8.63 -23.57
C GLY A 705 -15.39 9.02 -24.67
N ASP A 706 -15.76 8.11 -25.55
CA ASP A 706 -16.59 8.43 -26.72
C ASP A 706 -17.97 9.00 -26.35
N TYR A 707 -18.59 8.51 -25.30
CA TYR A 707 -19.88 9.03 -24.80
C TYR A 707 -19.73 10.41 -24.15
N ALA A 708 -18.69 10.62 -23.36
CA ALA A 708 -18.37 11.91 -22.81
C ALA A 708 -17.91 12.88 -23.92
N ALA A 709 -17.23 12.40 -24.96
CA ALA A 709 -16.80 13.21 -26.10
C ALA A 709 -17.97 13.70 -26.94
N GLU A 710 -18.98 12.87 -27.20
CA GLU A 710 -20.14 13.25 -27.99
C GLU A 710 -21.02 14.25 -27.23
N ARG A 711 -21.25 14.04 -25.96
CA ARG A 711 -21.97 14.95 -25.07
C ARG A 711 -21.19 16.25 -24.82
N PHE A 712 -19.87 16.13 -24.68
CA PHE A 712 -18.97 17.24 -24.52
C PHE A 712 -18.85 18.03 -25.83
N PHE A 713 -18.84 17.36 -26.98
CA PHE A 713 -18.83 18.00 -28.29
C PHE A 713 -20.11 18.82 -28.53
N SER A 714 -21.28 18.28 -28.29
CA SER A 714 -22.54 19.01 -28.42
C SER A 714 -22.61 20.19 -27.42
N SER A 715 -22.13 20.01 -26.21
CA SER A 715 -22.15 21.04 -25.17
C SER A 715 -21.08 22.13 -25.35
N LEU A 716 -19.98 21.84 -26.01
CA LEU A 716 -18.85 22.75 -26.29
C LEU A 716 -18.99 23.43 -27.65
N VAL A 717 -19.34 22.65 -28.68
CA VAL A 717 -19.41 23.14 -30.05
C VAL A 717 -20.66 23.98 -30.25
N ASP A 718 -21.79 23.59 -29.69
CA ASP A 718 -23.03 24.35 -29.83
C ASP A 718 -22.94 25.77 -29.24
N PRO A 719 -22.46 25.99 -28.01
CA PRO A 719 -22.21 27.33 -27.50
C PRO A 719 -21.18 28.10 -28.32
N THR A 720 -20.09 27.42 -28.71
CA THR A 720 -18.99 28.02 -29.48
C THR A 720 -19.47 28.47 -30.89
N ILE A 721 -20.25 27.63 -31.58
CA ILE A 721 -20.87 27.93 -32.85
C ILE A 721 -21.90 29.07 -32.73
N LYS A 722 -22.65 29.10 -31.63
CA LYS A 722 -23.63 30.12 -31.35
C LYS A 722 -22.99 31.48 -31.15
N ILE A 723 -21.89 31.57 -30.40
CA ILE A 723 -21.09 32.79 -30.25
C ILE A 723 -20.51 33.23 -31.61
N TYR A 724 -20.03 32.28 -32.45
CA TYR A 724 -19.50 32.56 -33.79
C TYR A 724 -20.57 33.03 -34.78
N LYS A 725 -21.80 32.51 -34.70
CA LYS A 725 -22.91 32.87 -35.60
C LYS A 725 -23.51 34.22 -35.31
N ASP A 726 -23.31 34.78 -34.14
CA ASP A 726 -23.76 36.12 -33.80
C ASP A 726 -22.80 37.15 -34.42
N LYS A 727 -23.15 37.63 -35.65
CA LYS A 727 -22.35 38.53 -36.45
C LYS A 727 -22.20 39.94 -35.85
N ASN A 728 -23.05 40.29 -34.86
CA ASN A 728 -23.11 41.65 -34.32
C ASN A 728 -22.51 41.79 -32.92
N SER A 729 -22.25 40.71 -32.21
CA SER A 729 -21.57 40.73 -30.92
C SER A 729 -20.50 39.65 -30.87
N LYS A 730 -19.27 40.01 -30.53
CA LYS A 730 -18.18 39.05 -30.21
C LYS A 730 -18.30 38.46 -28.79
N CYS A 731 -19.32 38.86 -28.05
CA CYS A 731 -19.55 38.48 -26.67
C CYS A 731 -21.04 38.16 -26.42
N LEU A 732 -21.30 37.04 -25.78
CA LEU A 732 -22.64 36.64 -25.32
C LEU A 732 -22.68 36.56 -23.80
N SER A 733 -23.82 36.92 -23.21
CA SER A 733 -24.06 36.71 -21.77
C SER A 733 -24.41 35.24 -21.48
N ILE A 734 -24.27 34.81 -20.20
CA ILE A 734 -24.69 33.48 -19.78
C ILE A 734 -26.18 33.23 -20.12
N ALA A 735 -27.03 34.25 -20.08
CA ALA A 735 -28.45 34.15 -20.41
C ALA A 735 -28.72 33.82 -21.88
N ASP A 736 -27.80 34.14 -22.78
CA ASP A 736 -27.91 33.91 -24.21
C ASP A 736 -27.44 32.52 -24.60
N ILE A 737 -26.66 31.84 -23.74
CA ILE A 737 -26.12 30.50 -23.96
C ILE A 737 -27.03 29.51 -23.23
N LYS A 738 -27.96 28.88 -23.97
CA LYS A 738 -28.82 27.80 -23.43
C LYS A 738 -28.05 26.50 -23.22
N THR A 739 -27.20 26.46 -22.23
CA THR A 739 -26.46 25.27 -21.82
C THR A 739 -26.25 25.31 -20.29
N ASP A 740 -25.98 24.19 -19.68
CA ASP A 740 -25.78 24.14 -18.24
C ASP A 740 -24.45 24.78 -17.81
N ASN A 741 -24.36 25.18 -16.54
CA ASN A 741 -23.17 25.86 -15.99
C ASN A 741 -21.91 24.96 -16.03
N ASN A 742 -22.08 23.63 -16.05
CA ASN A 742 -20.94 22.71 -16.11
C ASN A 742 -20.28 22.75 -17.49
N ASN A 743 -21.05 22.80 -18.55
CA ASN A 743 -20.57 22.85 -19.92
C ASN A 743 -19.84 24.16 -20.21
N ILE A 744 -20.35 25.29 -19.72
CA ILE A 744 -19.68 26.60 -19.81
C ILE A 744 -18.34 26.55 -19.05
N SER A 745 -18.33 25.96 -17.86
CA SER A 745 -17.12 25.81 -17.06
C SER A 745 -16.05 24.95 -17.75
N HIS A 746 -16.45 23.86 -18.41
CA HIS A 746 -15.53 23.03 -19.17
C HIS A 746 -14.94 23.77 -20.39
N THR A 747 -15.79 24.48 -21.14
CA THR A 747 -15.36 25.27 -22.30
C THR A 747 -14.35 26.36 -21.90
N TYR A 748 -14.57 27.00 -20.77
CA TYR A 748 -13.66 27.99 -20.18
C TYR A 748 -12.33 27.36 -19.76
N ARG A 749 -12.36 26.20 -19.06
CA ARG A 749 -11.14 25.49 -18.62
C ARG A 749 -10.28 25.00 -19.78
N LEU A 750 -10.86 24.73 -20.93
CA LEU A 750 -10.13 24.35 -22.14
C LEU A 750 -9.59 25.56 -22.91
N GLY A 751 -9.82 26.78 -22.43
CA GLY A 751 -9.34 27.97 -23.06
C GLY A 751 -10.00 28.28 -24.43
N LEU A 752 -11.22 27.74 -24.66
CA LEU A 752 -11.97 28.01 -25.89
C LEU A 752 -12.80 29.28 -25.78
N ILE A 753 -13.21 29.66 -24.58
CA ILE A 753 -13.87 30.93 -24.29
C ILE A 753 -13.17 31.64 -23.12
N GLU A 754 -13.18 32.97 -23.18
CA GLU A 754 -12.71 33.83 -22.10
C GLU A 754 -13.92 34.48 -21.41
N LYS A 755 -13.81 34.73 -20.12
CA LYS A 755 -14.83 35.37 -19.31
C LYS A 755 -14.43 36.79 -18.97
N SER A 756 -15.29 37.75 -19.29
CA SER A 756 -15.15 39.14 -18.88
C SER A 756 -16.43 39.60 -18.20
N GLY A 757 -16.42 39.62 -16.87
CA GLY A 757 -17.61 39.93 -16.08
C GLY A 757 -18.71 38.87 -16.23
N LYS A 758 -19.87 39.23 -16.76
CA LYS A 758 -21.00 38.31 -17.07
C LYS A 758 -20.98 37.80 -18.50
N ASN A 759 -20.03 38.21 -19.33
CA ASN A 759 -19.98 37.89 -20.75
C ASN A 759 -18.87 36.89 -21.05
N TYR A 760 -19.05 36.13 -22.15
CA TYR A 760 -18.07 35.19 -22.69
C TYR A 760 -17.74 35.54 -24.14
N SER A 761 -16.47 35.42 -24.51
CA SER A 761 -15.96 35.64 -25.87
C SER A 761 -15.10 34.45 -26.33
N LEU A 762 -14.98 34.29 -27.65
CA LEU A 762 -14.13 33.23 -28.20
C LEU A 762 -12.65 33.61 -28.09
N THR A 763 -11.84 32.66 -27.68
CA THR A 763 -10.38 32.82 -27.74
C THR A 763 -9.87 32.63 -29.16
N PRO A 764 -8.64 33.07 -29.48
CA PRO A 764 -8.01 32.80 -30.79
C PRO A 764 -7.97 31.33 -31.15
N TRP A 765 -7.80 30.43 -30.18
CA TRP A 765 -7.83 28.97 -30.33
C TRP A 765 -9.19 28.44 -30.75
N ALA A 766 -10.27 28.98 -30.22
CA ALA A 766 -11.63 28.60 -30.61
C ALA A 766 -11.90 28.97 -32.06
N ASN A 767 -11.37 30.09 -32.54
CA ASN A 767 -11.50 30.49 -33.94
C ASN A 767 -10.79 29.51 -34.89
N ILE A 768 -9.62 28.98 -34.50
CA ILE A 768 -8.90 27.99 -35.28
C ILE A 768 -9.72 26.69 -35.37
N ILE A 769 -10.26 26.23 -34.25
CA ILE A 769 -11.11 25.03 -34.20
C ILE A 769 -12.35 25.21 -35.05
N LEU A 770 -13.02 26.35 -34.98
CA LEU A 770 -14.21 26.65 -35.77
C LEU A 770 -13.95 26.73 -37.28
N VAL A 771 -12.80 27.21 -37.69
CA VAL A 771 -12.38 27.19 -39.10
C VAL A 771 -12.17 25.77 -39.60
N VAL A 772 -11.60 24.90 -38.76
CA VAL A 772 -11.40 23.48 -39.08
C VAL A 772 -12.74 22.75 -39.11
N VAL A 773 -13.69 23.04 -38.20
CA VAL A 773 -15.03 22.43 -38.14
C VAL A 773 -15.91 22.84 -39.32
N SER A 774 -15.85 24.11 -39.73
CA SER A 774 -16.68 24.65 -40.79
C SER A 774 -16.18 24.33 -42.20
N ASN A 775 -14.95 23.85 -42.34
CA ASN A 775 -14.34 23.59 -43.64
C ASN A 775 -13.49 22.30 -43.62
N PRO A 776 -14.10 21.11 -43.63
CA PRO A 776 -13.41 19.83 -43.51
C PRO A 776 -12.41 19.53 -44.64
N LYS A 777 -12.43 20.31 -45.72
CA LYS A 777 -11.45 20.17 -46.82
C LYS A 777 -10.08 20.75 -46.51
N ILE A 778 -9.96 21.60 -45.49
CA ILE A 778 -8.67 22.23 -45.12
C ILE A 778 -7.76 21.24 -44.38
N CYS A 779 -8.31 20.19 -43.74
CA CYS A 779 -7.53 19.18 -43.04
C CYS A 779 -6.83 18.13 -43.92
N LEU A 780 -7.06 18.11 -45.25
CA LEU A 780 -6.50 17.07 -46.13
C LEU A 780 -5.22 17.53 -46.87
N GLY A 781 -4.73 18.72 -46.62
CA GLY A 781 -3.63 19.30 -47.39
C GLY A 781 -2.34 19.71 -46.65
N SER A 782 -2.28 19.68 -45.37
CA SER A 782 -1.05 20.05 -44.63
C SER A 782 -0.78 19.15 -43.45
N ARG A 783 0.41 18.58 -43.42
CA ARG A 783 0.99 17.91 -42.25
C ARG A 783 0.90 18.87 -41.03
N CYS A 784 0.03 18.55 -40.10
CA CYS A 784 0.12 19.04 -38.72
C CYS A 784 0.28 17.85 -37.80
#